data_f7f2eccaa2f94722fdd22f0b8e860b8b
#
_entry.id   f7f2eccaa2f94722fdd22f0b8e860b8b
#
_cell.length_a   1.000
_cell.length_b   1.000
_cell.length_c   1.000
_cell.angle_alpha   90.00
_cell.angle_beta   90.00
_cell.angle_gamma   90.00
#
_symmetry.space_group_name_H-M   'P 1'
#
loop_
_entity.id
_entity.type
_entity.pdbx_description
1 polymer ?
#
loop_
_entity_poly.entity_id
_entity_poly.type
_entity_poly.pdbx_seq_one_letter_code
_entity_poly.pdbx_strand_id
1 'polypeptide(L)'
;MIGNAHIDAVWLWHWQEGYQEARATFSSALDRMEEFPDYTFTADSVAYLAQVLEHDPALFARVVERIRDGRFEFVGGWWVEPDCNLPSGEAFARHALYSQRFLHQHTGRIATIGCNVDPFGHNVMLPQLLSKARMTGYAFLRPSPNEKELPAQTFWWESPDGSRVMAYRIPHEYCSDGGQVLSHVTKALQQTPVTTEPLMVFYGVGNHGGGPTVDNITSIEKLATRDLFPDMFPSSMRRFFEEVDQATLPVVRDELQPHAVGCYAANSGFKKLMRRTEWQLLTAERWSTIASVVAGRPVGSEAFAQAWKQVLFNQFHDTLAGTAIAPAYDDARDQMGEAASIGARWQNAAVQAIATQIDIPAEPDMVPVIVFNPHAWQVQTTAEFEFRFSHPLPRSIRLVDDSGTSLPLQQVRSHGRATGRRRIAFRADVPPMGYRVFRMFPLEAVDGADTTKFGSGSPIASDRATGVEVLDNGIVRAVIDSTTGRLLTLSQDGRRSVIDPAAPDHLQLIDDPTDTWSHGVETLWATKGAFECVEVVRTSDGPVRQAVWVRWESGRSRVWEEYTLDAGSSRLDVHTRIDWQESLTALKVCVGVDVDDAVATHEIPYGQLERPMDGREVPSHSWVDISGAGAGATRSAAGLAMLNDGKYSFAVRAGGAGQNERPVLAMTAVRSPAYAWHDPRLLSEEELRRGEYDIVDAGLQTFTYSLVPHGGDWREHGVVRAAQQLNAEPTVLVDSFHPGKLGWSGSFGSITGQGVVVSVLKAHEDGDRAAPGDGVVVRAYETFGRRASVTLRLPLLDREVRLRFGPNEIKTVFVPRVGDVQQLDLIEWDPGAPVPPVPTPVSPATDR
;
A
#
# COMPACT_ATOMS: atom_id res chain seq x y z
N MET A 1 5.54 -35.06 -8.22
CA MET A 1 6.73 -34.27 -8.60
C MET A 1 6.24 -33.07 -9.43
N ILE A 2 6.50 -31.86 -9.01
CA ILE A 2 6.08 -30.61 -9.65
C ILE A 2 7.29 -30.00 -10.35
N GLY A 3 7.31 -30.06 -11.67
CA GLY A 3 8.35 -29.43 -12.48
C GLY A 3 8.07 -27.94 -12.59
N ASN A 4 9.01 -27.09 -12.17
CA ASN A 4 8.81 -25.65 -12.16
C ASN A 4 10.12 -24.89 -12.42
N ALA A 5 9.98 -23.59 -12.66
CA ALA A 5 11.04 -22.62 -12.56
C ALA A 5 10.45 -21.38 -11.90
N HIS A 6 10.76 -21.15 -10.64
CA HIS A 6 10.61 -19.83 -10.07
C HIS A 6 11.60 -18.89 -10.76
N ILE A 7 11.14 -17.78 -11.28
CA ILE A 7 11.98 -16.82 -12.02
C ILE A 7 11.80 -15.44 -11.38
N ASP A 8 12.90 -14.88 -10.91
CA ASP A 8 12.90 -13.52 -10.40
C ASP A 8 12.89 -12.54 -11.58
N ALA A 9 11.82 -11.74 -11.65
CA ALA A 9 11.68 -10.71 -12.68
C ALA A 9 12.82 -9.67 -12.60
N VAL A 10 13.25 -9.38 -11.38
CA VAL A 10 14.30 -8.42 -11.02
C VAL A 10 14.88 -8.85 -9.69
N TRP A 11 16.18 -9.06 -9.62
CA TRP A 11 16.88 -9.34 -8.34
C TRP A 11 18.34 -8.95 -8.43
N LEU A 12 19.27 -9.90 -8.74
CA LEU A 12 20.69 -9.64 -9.01
C LEU A 12 20.94 -9.22 -10.45
N TRP A 13 19.89 -8.98 -11.19
CA TRP A 13 19.84 -8.59 -12.61
C TRP A 13 18.67 -7.62 -12.84
N HIS A 14 18.70 -6.98 -14.00
CA HIS A 14 17.66 -6.08 -14.48
C HIS A 14 16.44 -6.84 -15.04
N TRP A 15 15.31 -6.20 -15.15
CA TRP A 15 14.06 -6.79 -15.67
C TRP A 15 14.20 -7.34 -17.11
N GLN A 16 15.08 -6.75 -17.93
CA GLN A 16 15.32 -7.21 -19.32
C GLN A 16 15.90 -8.64 -19.33
N GLU A 17 16.79 -8.94 -18.40
CA GLU A 17 17.38 -10.27 -18.24
C GLU A 17 16.33 -11.26 -17.72
N GLY A 18 15.53 -10.89 -16.72
CA GLY A 18 14.43 -11.70 -16.22
C GLY A 18 13.45 -12.13 -17.32
N TYR A 19 13.12 -11.24 -18.27
CA TYR A 19 12.31 -11.61 -19.42
C TYR A 19 12.99 -12.53 -20.40
N GLN A 20 14.28 -12.34 -20.65
CA GLN A 20 15.06 -13.23 -21.53
C GLN A 20 15.09 -14.65 -20.97
N GLU A 21 15.29 -14.76 -19.66
CA GLU A 21 15.31 -16.05 -18.96
C GLU A 21 13.93 -16.71 -18.92
N ALA A 22 12.85 -15.94 -18.73
CA ALA A 22 11.49 -16.47 -18.80
C ALA A 22 11.19 -17.04 -20.19
N ARG A 23 11.56 -16.32 -21.26
CA ARG A 23 11.43 -16.78 -22.65
C ARG A 23 12.23 -18.05 -22.90
N ALA A 24 13.50 -18.10 -22.46
CA ALA A 24 14.38 -19.26 -22.62
C ALA A 24 13.83 -20.48 -21.85
N THR A 25 13.39 -20.27 -20.63
CA THR A 25 12.81 -21.31 -19.76
C THR A 25 11.53 -21.90 -20.37
N PHE A 26 10.63 -21.07 -20.89
CA PHE A 26 9.40 -21.55 -21.54
C PHE A 26 9.70 -22.36 -22.81
N SER A 27 10.68 -21.92 -23.61
CA SER A 27 11.13 -22.69 -24.76
C SER A 27 11.70 -24.04 -24.35
N SER A 28 12.59 -24.07 -23.36
CA SER A 28 13.19 -25.30 -22.82
C SER A 28 12.14 -26.27 -22.26
N ALA A 29 11.15 -25.74 -21.52
CA ALA A 29 10.05 -26.54 -20.98
C ALA A 29 9.24 -27.24 -22.10
N LEU A 30 8.94 -26.52 -23.20
CA LEU A 30 8.26 -27.07 -24.35
C LEU A 30 9.08 -28.16 -25.05
N ASP A 31 10.39 -27.96 -25.21
CA ASP A 31 11.30 -28.96 -25.80
C ASP A 31 11.36 -30.22 -24.93
N ARG A 32 11.39 -30.07 -23.58
CA ARG A 32 11.29 -31.23 -22.66
C ARG A 32 9.93 -31.95 -22.78
N MET A 33 8.84 -31.22 -23.03
CA MET A 33 7.52 -31.85 -23.27
C MET A 33 7.48 -32.68 -24.56
N GLU A 34 8.28 -32.34 -25.55
CA GLU A 34 8.40 -33.14 -26.79
C GLU A 34 9.25 -34.41 -26.53
N GLU A 35 10.30 -34.33 -25.72
CA GLU A 35 11.19 -35.45 -25.39
C GLU A 35 10.56 -36.42 -24.37
N PHE A 36 9.79 -35.90 -23.39
CA PHE A 36 9.23 -36.67 -22.28
C PHE A 36 7.70 -36.51 -22.24
N PRO A 37 6.94 -37.51 -22.75
CA PRO A 37 5.48 -37.39 -22.88
C PRO A 37 4.72 -37.15 -21.56
N ASP A 38 5.22 -37.68 -20.43
CA ASP A 38 4.59 -37.54 -19.11
C ASP A 38 5.02 -36.28 -18.36
N TYR A 39 6.00 -35.55 -18.88
CA TYR A 39 6.51 -34.35 -18.25
C TYR A 39 5.48 -33.22 -18.25
N THR A 40 5.29 -32.58 -17.08
CA THR A 40 4.48 -31.38 -16.87
C THR A 40 5.34 -30.26 -16.33
N PHE A 41 4.97 -29.03 -16.65
CA PHE A 41 5.65 -27.84 -16.20
C PHE A 41 4.67 -26.84 -15.57
N THR A 42 5.10 -26.20 -14.49
CA THR A 42 4.33 -25.18 -13.76
C THR A 42 5.07 -23.86 -13.82
N ALA A 43 4.35 -22.80 -14.19
CA ALA A 43 4.83 -21.41 -14.17
C ALA A 43 3.83 -20.50 -13.48
N ASP A 44 4.31 -19.38 -13.00
CA ASP A 44 3.54 -18.27 -12.43
C ASP A 44 3.84 -16.95 -13.17
N SER A 45 3.39 -15.82 -12.62
CA SER A 45 3.72 -14.47 -13.10
C SER A 45 3.31 -14.20 -14.55
N VAL A 46 2.04 -13.86 -14.74
CA VAL A 46 1.44 -13.64 -16.07
C VAL A 46 2.14 -12.54 -16.89
N ALA A 47 2.88 -11.65 -16.23
CA ALA A 47 3.68 -10.64 -16.90
C ALA A 47 4.67 -11.24 -17.90
N TYR A 48 5.30 -12.39 -17.59
CA TYR A 48 6.19 -13.08 -18.54
C TYR A 48 5.45 -13.58 -19.77
N LEU A 49 4.27 -14.14 -19.56
CA LEU A 49 3.45 -14.63 -20.68
C LEU A 49 2.97 -13.47 -21.57
N ALA A 50 2.66 -12.31 -20.98
CA ALA A 50 2.32 -11.10 -21.72
C ALA A 50 3.50 -10.59 -22.56
N GLN A 51 4.70 -10.62 -22.02
CA GLN A 51 5.94 -10.25 -22.74
C GLN A 51 6.26 -11.24 -23.86
N VAL A 52 6.07 -12.54 -23.62
CA VAL A 52 6.24 -13.54 -24.69
C VAL A 52 5.23 -13.33 -25.81
N LEU A 53 3.98 -12.93 -25.50
CA LEU A 53 3.00 -12.57 -26.53
C LEU A 53 3.49 -11.38 -27.38
N GLU A 54 4.08 -10.37 -26.77
CA GLU A 54 4.53 -9.15 -27.43
C GLU A 54 5.76 -9.38 -28.33
N HIS A 55 6.74 -10.18 -27.84
CA HIS A 55 8.05 -10.29 -28.48
C HIS A 55 8.29 -11.61 -29.23
N ASP A 56 7.59 -12.68 -28.87
CA ASP A 56 7.70 -14.01 -29.51
C ASP A 56 6.32 -14.69 -29.63
N PRO A 57 5.43 -14.19 -30.51
CA PRO A 57 4.07 -14.74 -30.66
C PRO A 57 4.04 -16.22 -31.07
N ALA A 58 5.10 -16.72 -31.70
CA ALA A 58 5.21 -18.13 -32.08
C ALA A 58 5.43 -19.03 -30.86
N LEU A 59 6.32 -18.63 -29.95
CA LEU A 59 6.52 -19.31 -28.66
C LEU A 59 5.24 -19.21 -27.82
N PHE A 60 4.61 -18.02 -27.77
CA PHE A 60 3.33 -17.83 -27.08
C PHE A 60 2.27 -18.84 -27.53
N ALA A 61 2.10 -19.04 -28.85
CA ALA A 61 1.13 -19.99 -29.39
C ALA A 61 1.40 -21.44 -28.95
N ARG A 62 2.68 -21.85 -28.91
CA ARG A 62 3.10 -23.18 -28.39
C ARG A 62 2.76 -23.32 -26.90
N VAL A 63 3.07 -22.30 -26.08
CA VAL A 63 2.75 -22.30 -24.65
C VAL A 63 1.24 -22.39 -24.41
N VAL A 64 0.43 -21.61 -25.14
CA VAL A 64 -1.03 -21.64 -25.04
C VAL A 64 -1.60 -23.02 -25.41
N GLU A 65 -1.05 -23.70 -26.40
CA GLU A 65 -1.43 -25.07 -26.74
C GLU A 65 -1.20 -26.03 -25.54
N ARG A 66 -0.04 -25.95 -24.89
CA ARG A 66 0.28 -26.79 -23.73
C ARG A 66 -0.51 -26.40 -22.46
N ILE A 67 -0.91 -25.14 -22.33
CA ILE A 67 -1.85 -24.73 -21.26
C ILE A 67 -3.22 -25.36 -21.49
N ARG A 68 -3.69 -25.41 -22.74
CA ARG A 68 -5.00 -25.96 -23.08
C ARG A 68 -5.07 -27.48 -22.90
N ASP A 69 -4.01 -28.21 -23.21
CA ASP A 69 -3.95 -29.65 -22.99
C ASP A 69 -3.61 -30.04 -21.54
N GLY A 70 -3.21 -29.06 -20.70
CA GLY A 70 -2.95 -29.23 -19.25
C GLY A 70 -1.55 -29.68 -18.88
N ARG A 71 -0.63 -29.77 -19.85
CA ARG A 71 0.79 -30.10 -19.59
C ARG A 71 1.62 -28.93 -19.13
N PHE A 72 1.21 -27.71 -19.48
CA PHE A 72 1.77 -26.47 -18.95
C PHE A 72 0.72 -25.83 -18.00
N GLU A 73 0.95 -25.91 -16.70
CA GLU A 73 0.06 -25.33 -15.70
C GLU A 73 0.50 -23.90 -15.39
N PHE A 74 -0.43 -22.94 -15.47
CA PHE A 74 -0.22 -21.59 -15.00
C PHE A 74 -0.89 -21.39 -13.65
N VAL A 75 -0.10 -21.05 -12.62
CA VAL A 75 -0.52 -20.86 -11.24
C VAL A 75 -0.32 -19.41 -10.79
N GLY A 76 -0.45 -19.14 -9.50
CA GLY A 76 -0.28 -17.81 -8.89
C GLY A 76 -1.52 -16.96 -9.03
N GLY A 77 -2.03 -16.80 -10.26
CA GLY A 77 -3.18 -15.92 -10.51
C GLY A 77 -2.86 -14.42 -10.33
N TRP A 78 -1.58 -14.07 -10.27
CA TRP A 78 -1.04 -12.72 -10.09
C TRP A 78 -0.33 -12.20 -11.34
N TRP A 79 -0.22 -10.88 -11.48
CA TRP A 79 0.54 -10.27 -12.57
C TRP A 79 2.03 -10.63 -12.51
N VAL A 80 2.63 -10.54 -11.32
CA VAL A 80 3.90 -11.14 -10.92
C VAL A 80 3.70 -11.80 -9.56
N GLU A 81 4.65 -12.56 -9.05
CA GLU A 81 4.65 -13.05 -7.67
C GLU A 81 4.95 -11.87 -6.71
N PRO A 82 3.92 -11.22 -6.11
CA PRO A 82 4.12 -10.01 -5.35
C PRO A 82 4.64 -10.27 -3.95
N ASP A 83 5.25 -9.26 -3.33
CA ASP A 83 5.34 -9.20 -1.86
C ASP A 83 3.93 -9.37 -1.26
N CYS A 84 3.79 -10.24 -0.25
CA CYS A 84 2.50 -10.61 0.29
C CYS A 84 2.03 -9.77 1.49
N ASN A 85 2.74 -8.68 1.82
CA ASN A 85 2.45 -7.79 2.93
C ASN A 85 2.31 -6.32 2.53
N LEU A 86 3.16 -5.83 1.62
CA LEU A 86 3.33 -4.40 1.36
C LEU A 86 2.41 -3.80 0.29
N PRO A 87 1.98 -4.52 -0.77
CA PRO A 87 0.96 -4.01 -1.70
C PRO A 87 -0.34 -3.70 -0.99
N SER A 88 -1.07 -2.67 -1.43
CA SER A 88 -2.40 -2.39 -0.90
C SER A 88 -3.38 -3.52 -1.23
N GLY A 89 -4.48 -3.62 -0.46
CA GLY A 89 -5.53 -4.60 -0.77
C GLY A 89 -6.09 -4.44 -2.18
N GLU A 90 -6.15 -3.21 -2.71
CA GLU A 90 -6.57 -2.99 -4.10
C GLU A 90 -5.51 -3.45 -5.10
N ALA A 91 -4.22 -3.31 -4.81
CA ALA A 91 -3.18 -3.83 -5.68
C ALA A 91 -3.28 -5.35 -5.85
N PHE A 92 -3.54 -6.11 -4.78
CA PHE A 92 -3.84 -7.54 -4.89
C PHE A 92 -5.06 -7.83 -5.78
N ALA A 93 -6.14 -7.04 -5.62
CA ALA A 93 -7.29 -7.18 -6.49
C ALA A 93 -6.94 -6.91 -7.97
N ARG A 94 -6.05 -5.94 -8.25
CA ARG A 94 -5.58 -5.62 -9.61
C ARG A 94 -4.62 -6.68 -10.16
N HIS A 95 -3.75 -7.25 -9.32
CA HIS A 95 -2.95 -8.41 -9.69
C HIS A 95 -3.83 -9.54 -10.23
N ALA A 96 -4.87 -9.92 -9.48
CA ALA A 96 -5.81 -10.94 -9.89
C ALA A 96 -6.62 -10.53 -11.13
N LEU A 97 -7.13 -9.30 -11.18
CA LEU A 97 -7.96 -8.80 -12.25
C LEU A 97 -7.25 -8.89 -13.61
N TYR A 98 -6.05 -8.33 -13.72
CA TYR A 98 -5.34 -8.31 -15.00
C TYR A 98 -4.77 -9.67 -15.37
N SER A 99 -4.31 -10.46 -14.41
CA SER A 99 -3.75 -11.78 -14.62
C SER A 99 -4.82 -12.77 -15.07
N GLN A 100 -5.89 -12.94 -14.30
CA GLN A 100 -6.94 -13.91 -14.58
C GLN A 100 -7.67 -13.61 -15.88
N ARG A 101 -7.93 -12.34 -16.18
CA ARG A 101 -8.55 -11.93 -17.44
C ARG A 101 -7.63 -12.15 -18.65
N PHE A 102 -6.33 -11.89 -18.51
CA PHE A 102 -5.34 -12.19 -19.55
C PHE A 102 -5.28 -13.69 -19.86
N LEU A 103 -5.15 -14.52 -18.82
CA LEU A 103 -5.15 -15.98 -18.99
C LEU A 103 -6.43 -16.46 -19.66
N HIS A 104 -7.58 -16.03 -19.18
CA HIS A 104 -8.86 -16.41 -19.77
C HIS A 104 -8.97 -16.00 -21.24
N GLN A 105 -8.63 -14.76 -21.56
CA GLN A 105 -8.74 -14.22 -22.93
C GLN A 105 -7.90 -15.04 -23.93
N HIS A 106 -6.70 -15.47 -23.54
CA HIS A 106 -5.76 -16.10 -24.46
C HIS A 106 -5.78 -17.64 -24.40
N THR A 107 -6.09 -18.21 -23.26
CA THR A 107 -6.01 -19.67 -23.06
C THR A 107 -7.37 -20.33 -22.89
N GLY A 108 -8.41 -19.59 -22.50
CA GLY A 108 -9.70 -20.11 -22.08
C GLY A 108 -9.72 -20.68 -20.67
N ARG A 109 -8.63 -20.50 -19.91
CA ARG A 109 -8.45 -20.98 -18.54
C ARG A 109 -8.14 -19.84 -17.60
N ILE A 110 -8.31 -20.08 -16.30
CA ILE A 110 -7.84 -19.22 -15.21
C ILE A 110 -6.96 -20.04 -14.27
N ALA A 111 -6.10 -19.38 -13.51
CA ALA A 111 -5.38 -20.00 -12.42
C ALA A 111 -6.34 -20.28 -11.25
N THR A 112 -6.35 -21.52 -10.76
CA THR A 112 -7.17 -21.93 -9.61
C THR A 112 -6.36 -22.12 -8.33
N ILE A 113 -5.04 -22.10 -8.45
CA ILE A 113 -4.07 -22.24 -7.35
C ILE A 113 -3.26 -20.96 -7.27
N GLY A 114 -3.31 -20.31 -6.10
CA GLY A 114 -2.39 -19.24 -5.73
C GLY A 114 -1.00 -19.81 -5.43
N CYS A 115 0.04 -19.10 -5.81
CA CYS A 115 1.41 -19.55 -5.62
C CYS A 115 2.27 -18.35 -5.26
N ASN A 116 2.89 -18.41 -4.09
CA ASN A 116 3.82 -17.40 -3.58
C ASN A 116 4.91 -18.15 -2.80
N VAL A 117 5.90 -18.69 -3.54
CA VAL A 117 6.88 -19.59 -2.96
C VAL A 117 8.04 -18.87 -2.30
N ASP A 118 8.39 -17.67 -2.77
CA ASP A 118 9.52 -16.91 -2.28
C ASP A 118 9.20 -15.67 -1.42
N PRO A 119 8.00 -15.05 -1.45
CA PRO A 119 7.70 -13.87 -0.64
C PRO A 119 7.95 -14.05 0.86
N PHE A 120 8.25 -12.94 1.52
CA PHE A 120 8.80 -12.87 2.87
C PHE A 120 7.70 -12.73 3.93
N GLY A 121 6.83 -13.77 4.02
CA GLY A 121 5.66 -13.83 4.88
C GLY A 121 4.37 -13.37 4.17
N HIS A 122 3.21 -13.73 4.76
CA HIS A 122 1.92 -13.59 4.10
C HIS A 122 0.87 -13.06 5.07
N ASN A 123 0.13 -12.00 4.67
CA ASN A 123 -0.91 -11.40 5.49
C ASN A 123 -2.18 -12.27 5.54
N VAL A 124 -2.93 -12.17 6.65
CA VAL A 124 -4.11 -13.00 6.93
C VAL A 124 -5.32 -12.72 6.02
N MET A 125 -5.30 -11.66 5.22
CA MET A 125 -6.38 -11.35 4.27
C MET A 125 -6.23 -12.06 2.93
N LEU A 126 -5.08 -12.70 2.66
CA LEU A 126 -4.85 -13.42 1.40
C LEU A 126 -5.88 -14.52 1.11
N PRO A 127 -6.36 -15.35 2.06
CA PRO A 127 -7.41 -16.32 1.77
C PRO A 127 -8.68 -15.71 1.19
N GLN A 128 -9.11 -14.54 1.68
CA GLN A 128 -10.25 -13.83 1.13
C GLN A 128 -9.98 -13.31 -0.29
N LEU A 129 -8.79 -12.73 -0.52
CA LEU A 129 -8.37 -12.21 -1.81
C LEU A 129 -8.28 -13.32 -2.85
N LEU A 130 -7.65 -14.44 -2.52
CA LEU A 130 -7.54 -15.63 -3.35
C LEU A 130 -8.93 -16.20 -3.70
N SER A 131 -9.76 -16.46 -2.69
CA SER A 131 -11.10 -17.01 -2.89
C SER A 131 -11.97 -16.12 -3.78
N LYS A 132 -11.95 -14.79 -3.55
CA LYS A 132 -12.69 -13.83 -4.37
C LYS A 132 -12.07 -13.60 -5.77
N ALA A 133 -10.85 -14.11 -6.00
CA ALA A 133 -10.20 -14.19 -7.32
C ALA A 133 -10.33 -15.57 -7.97
N ARG A 134 -11.20 -16.45 -7.43
CA ARG A 134 -11.49 -17.82 -7.89
C ARG A 134 -10.36 -18.82 -7.71
N MET A 135 -9.44 -18.57 -6.79
CA MET A 135 -8.42 -19.52 -6.39
C MET A 135 -8.88 -20.31 -5.17
N THR A 136 -8.65 -21.61 -5.17
CA THR A 136 -9.12 -22.55 -4.13
C THR A 136 -7.99 -23.20 -3.37
N GLY A 137 -6.78 -23.20 -3.93
CA GLY A 137 -5.54 -23.70 -3.33
C GLY A 137 -4.49 -22.60 -3.21
N TYR A 138 -3.51 -22.80 -2.34
CA TYR A 138 -2.40 -21.88 -2.12
C TYR A 138 -1.12 -22.63 -1.75
N ALA A 139 -0.04 -22.44 -2.50
CA ALA A 139 1.27 -23.02 -2.22
C ALA A 139 2.25 -21.92 -1.80
N PHE A 140 3.03 -22.19 -0.75
CA PHE A 140 4.02 -21.26 -0.21
C PHE A 140 5.17 -22.03 0.46
N LEU A 141 6.35 -21.39 0.66
CA LEU A 141 7.49 -21.97 1.37
C LEU A 141 7.73 -21.28 2.72
N ARG A 142 7.79 -19.97 2.74
CA ARG A 142 8.11 -19.16 3.93
C ARG A 142 6.85 -18.66 4.66
N PRO A 143 6.85 -18.60 6.01
CA PRO A 143 7.94 -18.90 6.95
C PRO A 143 8.23 -20.40 7.04
N SER A 144 9.51 -20.71 7.34
CA SER A 144 9.99 -22.09 7.54
C SER A 144 9.42 -22.67 8.86
N PRO A 145 9.51 -24.02 9.05
CA PRO A 145 9.07 -24.64 10.31
C PRO A 145 9.76 -24.10 11.57
N ASN A 146 11.00 -23.60 11.44
CA ASN A 146 11.75 -23.02 12.55
C ASN A 146 11.28 -21.61 12.93
N GLU A 147 10.66 -20.90 11.99
CA GLU A 147 10.15 -19.55 12.18
C GLU A 147 8.69 -19.55 12.64
N LYS A 148 7.87 -20.45 12.09
CA LYS A 148 6.47 -20.61 12.48
C LYS A 148 6.05 -22.07 12.47
N GLU A 149 5.65 -22.57 13.64
CA GLU A 149 5.01 -23.88 13.75
C GLU A 149 3.60 -23.83 13.15
N LEU A 150 3.26 -24.82 12.33
CA LEU A 150 1.94 -25.01 11.74
C LEU A 150 1.45 -26.43 12.07
N PRO A 151 0.12 -26.64 12.22
CA PRO A 151 -0.44 -27.90 12.66
C PRO A 151 -0.27 -29.06 11.64
N ALA A 152 -0.09 -28.73 10.35
CA ALA A 152 0.16 -29.66 9.27
C ALA A 152 0.79 -28.93 8.07
N GLN A 153 1.30 -29.70 7.09
CA GLN A 153 1.76 -29.10 5.81
C GLN A 153 0.60 -28.62 4.93
N THR A 154 -0.51 -29.38 4.96
CA THR A 154 -1.75 -28.99 4.27
C THR A 154 -2.79 -28.64 5.32
N PHE A 155 -3.44 -27.50 5.17
CA PHE A 155 -4.42 -26.96 6.10
C PHE A 155 -5.42 -26.02 5.41
N TRP A 156 -6.56 -25.79 6.04
CA TRP A 156 -7.43 -24.67 5.66
C TRP A 156 -6.88 -23.38 6.24
N TRP A 157 -6.52 -22.44 5.39
CA TRP A 157 -6.14 -21.09 5.80
C TRP A 157 -7.36 -20.18 5.67
N GLU A 158 -7.78 -19.55 6.79
CA GLU A 158 -9.05 -18.83 6.90
C GLU A 158 -8.81 -17.37 7.27
N SER A 159 -9.35 -16.45 6.47
CA SER A 159 -9.36 -15.00 6.72
C SER A 159 -10.44 -14.63 7.77
N PRO A 160 -10.35 -13.42 8.38
CA PRO A 160 -11.29 -12.93 9.38
C PRO A 160 -12.77 -12.86 8.92
N ASP A 161 -13.04 -12.76 7.62
CA ASP A 161 -14.40 -12.81 7.06
C ASP A 161 -14.97 -14.23 6.94
N GLY A 162 -14.18 -15.26 7.23
CA GLY A 162 -14.52 -16.66 7.09
C GLY A 162 -14.21 -17.27 5.72
N SER A 163 -13.71 -16.49 4.76
CA SER A 163 -13.21 -17.03 3.49
C SER A 163 -11.96 -17.88 3.72
N ARG A 164 -11.84 -19.01 3.01
CA ARG A 164 -10.72 -19.93 3.20
C ARG A 164 -10.24 -20.54 1.90
N VAL A 165 -8.97 -20.88 1.86
CA VAL A 165 -8.33 -21.67 0.80
C VAL A 165 -7.57 -22.82 1.42
N MET A 166 -7.38 -23.90 0.65
CA MET A 166 -6.52 -24.99 1.07
C MET A 166 -5.07 -24.56 0.85
N ALA A 167 -4.27 -24.45 1.91
CA ALA A 167 -2.89 -24.02 1.86
C ALA A 167 -1.94 -25.21 2.03
N TYR A 168 -0.83 -25.17 1.32
CA TYR A 168 0.23 -26.17 1.39
C TYR A 168 1.58 -25.48 1.60
N ARG A 169 2.25 -25.78 2.72
CA ARG A 169 3.63 -25.35 2.95
C ARG A 169 4.60 -26.38 2.34
N ILE A 170 5.41 -25.93 1.38
CA ILE A 170 6.42 -26.75 0.72
C ILE A 170 7.43 -27.24 1.78
N PRO A 171 7.70 -28.56 1.86
CA PRO A 171 8.50 -29.11 2.96
C PRO A 171 10.00 -28.81 2.87
N HIS A 172 10.52 -28.50 1.68
CA HIS A 172 11.93 -28.21 1.47
C HIS A 172 12.06 -27.01 0.54
N GLU A 173 12.78 -27.08 -0.55
CA GLU A 173 12.99 -25.97 -1.48
C GLU A 173 12.06 -26.10 -2.69
N TYR A 174 11.77 -24.95 -3.34
CA TYR A 174 10.99 -24.90 -4.59
C TYR A 174 11.86 -25.10 -5.85
N CYS A 175 13.20 -25.00 -5.74
CA CYS A 175 14.18 -25.20 -6.82
C CYS A 175 15.14 -26.32 -6.52
N SER A 176 15.68 -26.95 -7.55
CA SER A 176 16.75 -27.95 -7.43
C SER A 176 17.63 -27.92 -8.67
N ASP A 177 18.94 -28.03 -8.48
CA ASP A 177 19.88 -28.19 -9.59
C ASP A 177 19.79 -29.58 -10.24
N GLY A 178 20.40 -29.71 -11.42
CA GLY A 178 20.62 -31.01 -12.05
C GLY A 178 21.39 -31.97 -11.13
N GLY A 179 21.00 -33.23 -11.09
CA GLY A 179 21.62 -34.25 -10.25
C GLY A 179 21.25 -34.23 -8.76
N GLN A 180 20.47 -33.26 -8.30
CA GLN A 180 20.11 -33.11 -6.89
C GLN A 180 18.75 -33.72 -6.50
N VAL A 181 17.98 -34.28 -7.42
CA VAL A 181 16.62 -34.80 -7.17
C VAL A 181 16.58 -35.80 -6.01
N LEU A 182 17.52 -36.73 -5.93
CA LEU A 182 17.56 -37.71 -4.83
C LEU A 182 17.69 -37.02 -3.46
N SER A 183 18.61 -36.10 -3.33
CA SER A 183 18.86 -35.35 -2.11
C SER A 183 17.61 -34.49 -1.76
N HIS A 184 17.03 -33.87 -2.76
CA HIS A 184 15.85 -32.99 -2.61
C HIS A 184 14.63 -33.79 -2.12
N VAL A 185 14.28 -34.90 -2.76
CA VAL A 185 13.20 -35.80 -2.33
C VAL A 185 13.46 -36.36 -0.92
N THR A 186 14.72 -36.77 -0.64
CA THR A 186 15.07 -37.30 0.70
C THR A 186 14.85 -36.25 1.78
N LYS A 187 15.30 -35.02 1.56
CA LYS A 187 15.10 -33.92 2.54
C LYS A 187 13.60 -33.57 2.72
N ALA A 188 12.84 -33.54 1.63
CA ALA A 188 11.41 -33.32 1.71
C ALA A 188 10.71 -34.39 2.55
N LEU A 189 11.07 -35.67 2.35
CA LEU A 189 10.53 -36.78 3.15
C LEU A 189 10.98 -36.73 4.63
N GLN A 190 12.20 -36.26 4.92
CA GLN A 190 12.68 -36.09 6.29
C GLN A 190 11.98 -34.97 7.06
N GLN A 191 11.57 -33.93 6.37
CA GLN A 191 10.86 -32.78 6.95
C GLN A 191 9.34 -33.00 7.07
N THR A 192 8.84 -34.08 6.46
CA THR A 192 7.43 -34.42 6.49
C THR A 192 7.17 -35.53 7.50
N PRO A 193 6.17 -35.40 8.41
CA PRO A 193 5.72 -36.51 9.22
C PRO A 193 5.34 -37.70 8.33
N VAL A 194 5.56 -38.92 8.81
CA VAL A 194 5.12 -40.13 8.10
C VAL A 194 3.58 -40.09 7.95
N THR A 195 3.14 -39.96 6.73
CA THR A 195 1.71 -39.84 6.37
C THR A 195 1.42 -40.71 5.14
N THR A 196 0.15 -41.06 4.98
CA THR A 196 -0.36 -41.70 3.74
C THR A 196 -0.85 -40.68 2.73
N GLU A 197 -0.79 -39.37 3.06
CA GLU A 197 -1.24 -38.31 2.19
C GLU A 197 -0.22 -38.01 1.09
N PRO A 198 -0.66 -37.54 -0.08
CA PRO A 198 0.22 -37.14 -1.16
C PRO A 198 1.11 -35.96 -0.74
N LEU A 199 2.34 -35.94 -1.25
CA LEU A 199 3.32 -34.91 -1.00
C LEU A 199 3.69 -34.21 -2.33
N MET A 200 3.61 -32.88 -2.39
CA MET A 200 4.21 -32.13 -3.50
C MET A 200 5.69 -31.92 -3.26
N VAL A 201 6.52 -32.36 -4.19
CA VAL A 201 7.95 -32.08 -4.21
C VAL A 201 8.28 -31.36 -5.52
N PHE A 202 8.85 -30.19 -5.40
CA PHE A 202 9.19 -29.32 -6.52
C PHE A 202 10.57 -29.67 -7.05
N TYR A 203 10.80 -29.46 -8.34
CA TYR A 203 12.11 -29.67 -8.96
C TYR A 203 12.29 -28.79 -10.20
N GLY A 204 13.50 -28.45 -10.53
CA GLY A 204 13.91 -27.62 -11.64
C GLY A 204 14.77 -26.45 -11.18
N VAL A 205 15.64 -25.98 -12.05
CA VAL A 205 16.51 -24.82 -11.81
C VAL A 205 15.66 -23.54 -11.80
N GLY A 206 15.85 -22.70 -10.79
CA GLY A 206 15.05 -21.50 -10.59
C GLY A 206 15.87 -20.30 -10.13
N ASN A 207 15.20 -19.28 -9.65
CA ASN A 207 15.64 -17.92 -9.38
C ASN A 207 16.05 -17.18 -10.67
N HIS A 208 17.18 -17.51 -11.30
CA HIS A 208 17.53 -16.98 -12.61
C HIS A 208 16.70 -17.59 -13.75
N GLY A 209 16.26 -18.84 -13.61
CA GLY A 209 15.48 -19.56 -14.61
C GLY A 209 16.12 -20.90 -15.02
N GLY A 210 15.59 -21.51 -16.07
CA GLY A 210 16.08 -22.78 -16.64
C GLY A 210 15.07 -23.91 -16.54
N GLY A 211 14.44 -24.10 -15.40
CA GLY A 211 13.45 -25.17 -15.19
C GLY A 211 14.06 -26.58 -15.10
N PRO A 212 13.22 -27.61 -15.24
CA PRO A 212 13.65 -29.02 -15.17
C PRO A 212 14.64 -29.40 -16.26
N THR A 213 15.76 -29.91 -15.85
CA THR A 213 16.79 -30.49 -16.76
C THR A 213 16.43 -31.91 -17.16
N VAL A 214 17.04 -32.42 -18.24
CA VAL A 214 16.97 -33.85 -18.63
C VAL A 214 17.37 -34.75 -17.47
N ASP A 215 18.42 -34.34 -16.72
CA ASP A 215 18.92 -35.12 -15.58
C ASP A 215 17.89 -35.16 -14.42
N ASN A 216 17.21 -34.05 -14.16
CA ASN A 216 16.10 -34.04 -13.17
C ASN A 216 15.01 -35.04 -13.56
N ILE A 217 14.52 -34.99 -14.80
CA ILE A 217 13.41 -35.83 -15.28
C ILE A 217 13.82 -37.32 -15.26
N THR A 218 14.97 -37.66 -15.85
CA THR A 218 15.45 -39.07 -15.90
C THR A 218 15.81 -39.61 -14.51
N SER A 219 16.22 -38.74 -13.57
CA SER A 219 16.43 -39.12 -12.18
C SER A 219 15.13 -39.49 -11.48
N ILE A 220 14.05 -38.76 -11.71
CA ILE A 220 12.72 -39.08 -11.17
C ILE A 220 12.26 -40.44 -11.71
N GLU A 221 12.37 -40.68 -13.04
CA GLU A 221 12.00 -41.97 -13.66
C GLU A 221 12.75 -43.12 -13.03
N LYS A 222 14.10 -42.98 -12.83
CA LYS A 222 14.93 -43.99 -12.17
C LYS A 222 14.54 -44.22 -10.70
N LEU A 223 14.24 -43.17 -9.94
CA LEU A 223 13.87 -43.29 -8.53
C LEU A 223 12.47 -43.90 -8.35
N ALA A 224 11.53 -43.62 -9.24
CA ALA A 224 10.21 -44.20 -9.26
C ALA A 224 10.18 -45.73 -9.40
N THR A 225 11.25 -46.32 -9.93
CA THR A 225 11.41 -47.79 -10.06
C THR A 225 12.00 -48.47 -8.83
N ARG A 226 12.35 -47.73 -7.76
CA ARG A 226 12.99 -48.26 -6.58
C ARG A 226 12.00 -48.45 -5.42
N ASP A 227 11.92 -49.66 -4.86
CA ASP A 227 11.01 -50.01 -3.73
C ASP A 227 11.29 -49.21 -2.44
N LEU A 228 12.39 -48.45 -2.37
CA LEU A 228 12.78 -47.66 -1.20
C LEU A 228 12.09 -46.25 -1.16
N PHE A 229 11.46 -45.85 -2.25
CA PHE A 229 10.79 -44.54 -2.37
C PHE A 229 9.27 -44.72 -2.51
N PRO A 230 8.47 -43.76 -2.08
CA PRO A 230 7.04 -43.77 -2.40
C PRO A 230 6.86 -43.68 -3.93
N ASP A 231 5.63 -43.99 -4.38
CA ASP A 231 5.26 -43.79 -5.78
C ASP A 231 5.48 -42.32 -6.20
N MET A 232 6.34 -42.13 -7.20
CA MET A 232 6.66 -40.80 -7.73
C MET A 232 6.25 -40.66 -9.18
N PHE A 233 5.59 -39.59 -9.53
CA PHE A 233 5.20 -39.30 -10.88
C PHE A 233 5.13 -37.77 -11.15
N PRO A 234 5.34 -37.32 -12.41
CA PRO A 234 5.10 -35.93 -12.79
C PRO A 234 3.64 -35.54 -12.53
N SER A 235 3.40 -34.35 -11.98
CA SER A 235 2.04 -33.93 -11.62
C SER A 235 1.91 -32.41 -11.69
N SER A 236 0.71 -31.90 -11.48
CA SER A 236 0.39 -30.49 -11.37
C SER A 236 -0.06 -30.14 -9.96
N MET A 237 0.07 -28.87 -9.57
CA MET A 237 -0.45 -28.40 -8.28
C MET A 237 -1.96 -28.60 -8.20
N ARG A 238 -2.70 -28.31 -9.26
CA ARG A 238 -4.15 -28.49 -9.31
C ARG A 238 -4.55 -29.93 -8.96
N ARG A 239 -3.89 -30.93 -9.59
CA ARG A 239 -4.16 -32.34 -9.32
C ARG A 239 -3.93 -32.70 -7.85
N PHE A 240 -2.83 -32.20 -7.26
CA PHE A 240 -2.56 -32.40 -5.83
C PHE A 240 -3.71 -31.91 -4.95
N PHE A 241 -4.15 -30.66 -5.13
CA PHE A 241 -5.23 -30.08 -4.33
C PHE A 241 -6.59 -30.75 -4.56
N GLU A 242 -6.82 -31.35 -5.73
CA GLU A 242 -8.01 -32.15 -6.02
C GLU A 242 -7.99 -33.52 -5.32
N GLU A 243 -6.81 -34.11 -5.09
CA GLU A 243 -6.62 -35.46 -4.49
C GLU A 243 -6.51 -35.45 -2.95
N VAL A 244 -6.26 -34.28 -2.31
CA VAL A 244 -6.15 -34.18 -0.84
C VAL A 244 -7.50 -34.42 -0.16
N ASP A 245 -7.51 -35.25 0.92
CA ASP A 245 -8.70 -35.42 1.77
C ASP A 245 -8.95 -34.16 2.60
N GLN A 246 -9.91 -33.37 2.17
CA GLN A 246 -10.27 -32.09 2.77
C GLN A 246 -10.97 -32.22 4.14
N ALA A 247 -11.51 -33.41 4.48
CA ALA A 247 -12.32 -33.58 5.69
C ALA A 247 -11.49 -33.57 6.99
N THR A 248 -10.20 -33.88 6.89
CA THR A 248 -9.30 -34.03 8.04
C THR A 248 -8.41 -32.84 8.28
N LEU A 249 -8.41 -31.83 7.38
CA LEU A 249 -7.49 -30.71 7.43
C LEU A 249 -7.76 -29.78 8.62
N PRO A 250 -6.73 -29.41 9.39
CA PRO A 250 -6.83 -28.40 10.44
C PRO A 250 -7.06 -27.00 9.83
N VAL A 251 -7.55 -26.07 10.67
CA VAL A 251 -7.81 -24.68 10.28
C VAL A 251 -6.82 -23.74 10.96
N VAL A 252 -6.15 -22.93 10.18
CA VAL A 252 -5.24 -21.84 10.63
C VAL A 252 -5.93 -20.50 10.39
N ARG A 253 -6.00 -19.63 11.42
CA ARG A 253 -6.64 -18.32 11.42
C ARG A 253 -5.66 -17.22 11.81
N ASP A 254 -4.45 -17.29 11.31
CA ASP A 254 -3.37 -16.40 11.66
C ASP A 254 -2.61 -15.99 10.39
N GLU A 255 -1.86 -14.88 10.46
CA GLU A 255 -0.92 -14.54 9.41
C GLU A 255 0.26 -15.53 9.37
N LEU A 256 0.87 -15.71 8.22
CA LEU A 256 2.05 -16.54 8.07
C LEU A 256 3.30 -15.67 8.16
N GLN A 257 3.68 -15.35 9.39
CA GLN A 257 4.78 -14.47 9.79
C GLN A 257 5.50 -15.07 11.01
N PRO A 258 6.75 -14.64 11.34
CA PRO A 258 7.62 -13.70 10.62
C PRO A 258 8.49 -14.37 9.57
N HIS A 259 9.03 -13.60 8.64
CA HIS A 259 10.18 -13.96 7.81
C HIS A 259 10.81 -12.67 7.26
N ALA A 260 12.17 -12.60 7.24
CA ALA A 260 12.93 -11.51 6.60
C ALA A 260 12.45 -10.09 6.97
N VAL A 261 12.39 -9.77 8.25
CA VAL A 261 11.76 -8.54 8.77
C VAL A 261 12.43 -7.25 8.28
N GLY A 262 13.70 -7.31 7.84
CA GLY A 262 14.39 -6.17 7.25
C GLY A 262 13.75 -5.65 5.96
N CYS A 263 13.07 -6.53 5.24
CA CYS A 263 12.38 -6.19 4.00
C CYS A 263 11.26 -5.16 4.17
N TYR A 264 10.66 -5.05 5.35
CA TYR A 264 9.59 -4.06 5.59
C TYR A 264 10.11 -2.62 5.58
N ALA A 265 11.40 -2.38 5.90
CA ALA A 265 12.00 -1.07 5.99
C ALA A 265 12.99 -0.75 4.86
N ALA A 266 13.64 -1.75 4.24
CA ALA A 266 14.65 -1.53 3.20
C ALA A 266 14.07 -0.78 1.98
N ASN A 267 14.86 0.14 1.42
CA ASN A 267 14.48 1.01 0.29
C ASN A 267 13.17 1.80 0.55
N SER A 268 13.15 2.51 1.67
CA SER A 268 11.96 3.22 2.16
C SER A 268 11.45 4.29 1.18
N GLY A 269 12.35 4.91 0.42
CA GLY A 269 12.00 5.89 -0.61
C GLY A 269 11.19 5.27 -1.76
N PHE A 270 11.53 4.05 -2.19
CA PHE A 270 10.78 3.33 -3.22
C PHE A 270 9.40 2.88 -2.71
N LYS A 271 9.32 2.36 -1.49
CA LYS A 271 8.05 2.00 -0.85
C LYS A 271 7.07 3.17 -0.76
N LYS A 272 7.58 4.37 -0.43
CA LYS A 272 6.78 5.60 -0.45
C LYS A 272 6.30 5.95 -1.86
N LEU A 273 7.16 5.85 -2.86
CA LEU A 273 6.80 6.10 -4.26
C LEU A 273 5.70 5.13 -4.72
N MET A 274 5.82 3.86 -4.39
CA MET A 274 4.82 2.83 -4.70
C MET A 274 3.47 3.19 -4.08
N ARG A 275 3.37 3.43 -2.76
CA ARG A 275 2.12 3.81 -2.09
C ARG A 275 1.48 5.06 -2.68
N ARG A 276 2.30 6.10 -2.92
CA ARG A 276 1.83 7.34 -3.54
C ARG A 276 1.25 7.09 -4.93
N THR A 277 1.86 6.23 -5.74
CA THR A 277 1.40 5.93 -7.10
C THR A 277 0.10 5.14 -7.08
N GLU A 278 -0.06 4.16 -6.18
CA GLU A 278 -1.33 3.47 -5.97
C GLU A 278 -2.47 4.46 -5.66
N TRP A 279 -2.30 5.34 -4.68
CA TRP A 279 -3.31 6.35 -4.33
C TRP A 279 -3.58 7.34 -5.47
N GLN A 280 -2.55 7.72 -6.23
CA GLN A 280 -2.68 8.57 -7.40
C GLN A 280 -3.57 7.93 -8.47
N LEU A 281 -3.35 6.64 -8.77
CA LEU A 281 -4.16 5.92 -9.76
C LEU A 281 -5.59 5.72 -9.29
N LEU A 282 -5.82 5.33 -8.04
CA LEU A 282 -7.17 5.19 -7.46
C LEU A 282 -7.97 6.50 -7.52
N THR A 283 -7.33 7.61 -7.19
CA THR A 283 -7.94 8.92 -7.24
C THR A 283 -8.22 9.36 -8.67
N ALA A 284 -7.29 9.11 -9.59
CA ALA A 284 -7.42 9.45 -11.00
C ALA A 284 -8.54 8.66 -11.68
N GLU A 285 -8.65 7.35 -11.45
CA GLU A 285 -9.74 6.52 -11.98
C GLU A 285 -11.10 6.99 -11.47
N ARG A 286 -11.20 7.32 -10.18
CA ARG A 286 -12.42 7.85 -9.57
C ARG A 286 -12.87 9.12 -10.26
N TRP A 287 -11.98 10.11 -10.39
CA TRP A 287 -12.32 11.37 -11.05
C TRP A 287 -12.60 11.19 -12.55
N SER A 288 -11.87 10.32 -13.25
CA SER A 288 -12.13 10.01 -14.66
C SER A 288 -13.50 9.37 -14.86
N THR A 289 -13.89 8.45 -13.97
CA THR A 289 -15.23 7.84 -14.00
C THR A 289 -16.33 8.87 -13.73
N ILE A 290 -16.15 9.76 -12.77
CA ILE A 290 -17.10 10.85 -12.51
C ILE A 290 -17.17 11.80 -13.71
N ALA A 291 -16.03 12.22 -14.26
CA ALA A 291 -15.97 13.11 -15.42
C ALA A 291 -16.61 12.49 -16.68
N SER A 292 -16.55 11.18 -16.83
CA SER A 292 -17.19 10.50 -17.97
C SER A 292 -18.71 10.64 -17.94
N VAL A 293 -19.31 10.58 -16.76
CA VAL A 293 -20.77 10.72 -16.60
C VAL A 293 -21.20 12.19 -16.61
N VAL A 294 -20.44 13.09 -15.96
CA VAL A 294 -20.79 14.50 -15.75
C VAL A 294 -20.48 15.34 -16.99
N ALA A 295 -19.35 15.08 -17.63
CA ALA A 295 -18.82 15.89 -18.74
C ALA A 295 -18.65 15.13 -20.05
N GLY A 296 -19.02 13.83 -20.12
CA GLY A 296 -18.88 13.00 -21.32
C GLY A 296 -17.43 12.70 -21.72
N ARG A 297 -16.49 12.81 -20.80
CA ARG A 297 -15.07 12.57 -21.07
C ARG A 297 -14.75 11.07 -21.06
N PRO A 298 -13.91 10.53 -22.00
CA PRO A 298 -13.47 9.13 -21.92
C PRO A 298 -12.79 8.79 -20.58
N VAL A 299 -13.01 7.59 -20.07
CA VAL A 299 -12.44 7.13 -18.78
C VAL A 299 -10.93 6.91 -18.87
N GLY A 300 -10.43 6.41 -20.01
CA GLY A 300 -9.00 6.09 -20.18
C GLY A 300 -8.61 4.72 -19.61
N SER A 301 -9.51 3.74 -19.65
CA SER A 301 -9.32 2.42 -19.05
C SER A 301 -8.02 1.73 -19.49
N GLU A 302 -7.64 1.84 -20.76
CA GLU A 302 -6.41 1.27 -21.30
C GLU A 302 -5.14 1.92 -20.68
N ALA A 303 -5.13 3.25 -20.55
CA ALA A 303 -4.03 3.97 -19.93
C ALA A 303 -3.89 3.61 -18.44
N PHE A 304 -5.02 3.45 -17.73
CA PHE A 304 -5.00 2.99 -16.34
C PHE A 304 -4.53 1.54 -16.24
N ALA A 305 -4.95 0.65 -17.14
CA ALA A 305 -4.47 -0.73 -17.17
C ALA A 305 -2.95 -0.80 -17.40
N GLN A 306 -2.40 0.02 -18.32
CA GLN A 306 -0.96 0.15 -18.52
C GLN A 306 -0.26 0.62 -17.24
N ALA A 307 -0.73 1.70 -16.63
CA ALA A 307 -0.14 2.25 -15.42
C ALA A 307 -0.18 1.26 -14.25
N TRP A 308 -1.33 0.60 -14.04
CA TRP A 308 -1.44 -0.44 -13.02
C TRP A 308 -0.48 -1.60 -13.25
N LYS A 309 -0.34 -2.11 -14.48
CA LYS A 309 0.59 -3.20 -14.78
C LYS A 309 2.04 -2.84 -14.45
N GLN A 310 2.46 -1.58 -14.64
CA GLN A 310 3.78 -1.10 -14.20
C GLN A 310 3.91 -1.07 -12.67
N VAL A 311 2.88 -0.61 -11.95
CA VAL A 311 2.87 -0.66 -10.48
C VAL A 311 2.96 -2.10 -10.00
N LEU A 312 2.11 -2.99 -10.53
CA LEU A 312 2.06 -4.39 -10.14
C LEU A 312 3.36 -5.13 -10.43
N PHE A 313 4.02 -4.85 -11.58
CA PHE A 313 5.32 -5.42 -11.90
C PHE A 313 6.37 -5.07 -10.85
N ASN A 314 6.39 -3.81 -10.39
CA ASN A 314 7.30 -3.31 -9.37
C ASN A 314 6.89 -3.66 -7.92
N GLN A 315 5.80 -4.41 -7.75
CA GLN A 315 5.43 -5.06 -6.49
C GLN A 315 5.97 -6.49 -6.38
N PHE A 316 6.76 -6.94 -7.36
CA PHE A 316 7.52 -8.17 -7.28
C PHE A 316 8.31 -8.21 -5.96
N HIS A 317 8.38 -9.41 -5.33
CA HIS A 317 8.81 -9.51 -3.94
C HIS A 317 10.23 -8.97 -3.69
N ASP A 318 11.19 -9.13 -4.61
CA ASP A 318 12.53 -8.55 -4.45
C ASP A 318 12.56 -7.02 -4.71
N THR A 319 11.80 -6.54 -5.68
CA THR A 319 11.76 -5.10 -5.97
C THR A 319 11.12 -4.35 -4.81
N LEU A 320 9.92 -4.77 -4.37
CA LEU A 320 9.21 -4.04 -3.31
C LEU A 320 9.83 -4.27 -1.93
N ALA A 321 10.36 -5.46 -1.65
CA ALA A 321 11.05 -5.75 -0.40
C ALA A 321 12.35 -4.94 -0.20
N GLY A 322 12.98 -4.49 -1.27
CA GLY A 322 14.23 -3.74 -1.16
C GLY A 322 15.47 -4.59 -1.37
N THR A 323 15.33 -5.82 -1.90
CA THR A 323 16.36 -6.86 -1.95
C THR A 323 17.05 -7.01 -3.30
N ALA A 324 16.60 -6.25 -4.32
CA ALA A 324 17.27 -6.19 -5.62
C ALA A 324 18.53 -5.30 -5.62
N ILE A 325 19.33 -5.39 -6.67
CA ILE A 325 20.52 -4.56 -6.86
C ILE A 325 20.18 -3.08 -7.05
N ALA A 326 21.10 -2.18 -6.69
CA ALA A 326 20.87 -0.74 -6.76
C ALA A 326 20.44 -0.23 -8.16
N PRO A 327 21.05 -0.65 -9.29
CA PRO A 327 20.64 -0.19 -10.62
C PRO A 327 19.21 -0.59 -11.03
N ALA A 328 18.70 -1.72 -10.52
CA ALA A 328 17.32 -2.15 -10.80
C ALA A 328 16.28 -1.18 -10.25
N TYR A 329 16.62 -0.42 -9.20
CA TYR A 329 15.73 0.61 -8.66
C TYR A 329 15.69 1.89 -9.51
N ASP A 330 16.64 2.14 -10.38
CA ASP A 330 16.55 3.22 -11.35
C ASP A 330 15.48 2.87 -12.41
N ASP A 331 15.50 1.65 -12.95
CA ASP A 331 14.46 1.14 -13.83
C ASP A 331 13.07 1.18 -13.15
N ALA A 332 13.00 0.71 -11.90
CA ALA A 332 11.75 0.68 -11.13
C ALA A 332 11.19 2.10 -10.88
N ARG A 333 12.04 3.08 -10.58
CA ARG A 333 11.63 4.48 -10.41
C ARG A 333 11.14 5.09 -11.71
N ASP A 334 11.74 4.77 -12.85
CA ASP A 334 11.30 5.24 -14.16
C ASP A 334 9.92 4.69 -14.52
N GLN A 335 9.68 3.39 -14.33
CA GLN A 335 8.39 2.76 -14.56
C GLN A 335 7.30 3.31 -13.62
N MET A 336 7.61 3.46 -12.34
CA MET A 336 6.69 4.07 -11.37
C MET A 336 6.44 5.54 -11.68
N GLY A 337 7.44 6.26 -12.19
CA GLY A 337 7.33 7.65 -12.65
C GLY A 337 6.38 7.79 -13.84
N GLU A 338 6.43 6.88 -14.80
CA GLU A 338 5.49 6.83 -15.91
C GLU A 338 4.06 6.56 -15.44
N ALA A 339 3.86 5.55 -14.58
CA ALA A 339 2.55 5.24 -14.01
C ALA A 339 1.96 6.44 -13.25
N ALA A 340 2.75 7.10 -12.40
CA ALA A 340 2.34 8.30 -11.68
C ALA A 340 2.00 9.46 -12.63
N SER A 341 2.77 9.64 -13.70
CA SER A 341 2.50 10.65 -14.74
C SER A 341 1.18 10.40 -15.48
N ILE A 342 0.89 9.16 -15.82
CA ILE A 342 -0.41 8.77 -16.41
C ILE A 342 -1.54 9.15 -15.45
N GLY A 343 -1.47 8.74 -14.18
CA GLY A 343 -2.44 9.08 -13.16
C GLY A 343 -2.64 10.58 -13.01
N ALA A 344 -1.55 11.35 -12.89
CA ALA A 344 -1.60 12.80 -12.74
C ALA A 344 -2.26 13.51 -13.93
N ARG A 345 -1.93 13.11 -15.17
CA ARG A 345 -2.54 13.68 -16.39
C ARG A 345 -4.06 13.40 -16.44
N TRP A 346 -4.47 12.15 -16.16
CA TRP A 346 -5.88 11.79 -16.20
C TRP A 346 -6.68 12.47 -15.09
N GLN A 347 -6.13 12.52 -13.86
CA GLN A 347 -6.76 13.24 -12.75
C GLN A 347 -6.95 14.72 -13.06
N ASN A 348 -5.88 15.40 -13.50
CA ASN A 348 -5.94 16.83 -13.82
C ASN A 348 -6.98 17.12 -14.92
N ALA A 349 -6.98 16.34 -15.98
CA ALA A 349 -7.94 16.49 -17.05
C ALA A 349 -9.38 16.18 -16.63
N ALA A 350 -9.59 15.24 -15.72
CA ALA A 350 -10.90 14.89 -15.19
C ALA A 350 -11.46 15.99 -14.28
N VAL A 351 -10.67 16.51 -13.34
CA VAL A 351 -11.15 17.57 -12.44
C VAL A 351 -11.41 18.87 -13.21
N GLN A 352 -10.61 19.21 -14.23
CA GLN A 352 -10.88 20.35 -15.10
C GLN A 352 -12.17 20.15 -15.91
N ALA A 353 -12.40 18.95 -16.47
CA ALA A 353 -13.64 18.66 -17.19
C ALA A 353 -14.88 18.77 -16.29
N ILE A 354 -14.79 18.39 -15.02
CA ILE A 354 -15.86 18.58 -14.04
C ILE A 354 -16.00 20.08 -13.72
N ALA A 355 -14.90 20.79 -13.50
CA ALA A 355 -14.90 22.22 -13.21
C ALA A 355 -15.64 23.00 -14.29
N THR A 356 -15.39 22.75 -15.57
CA THR A 356 -16.10 23.41 -16.70
C THR A 356 -17.63 23.19 -16.71
N GLN A 357 -18.15 22.26 -15.93
CA GLN A 357 -19.61 22.09 -15.77
C GLN A 357 -20.20 22.92 -14.64
N ILE A 358 -19.38 23.55 -13.80
CA ILE A 358 -19.83 24.40 -12.69
C ILE A 358 -20.16 25.78 -13.24
N ASP A 359 -21.32 26.36 -12.86
CA ASP A 359 -21.69 27.71 -13.25
C ASP A 359 -20.96 28.73 -12.37
N ILE A 360 -19.95 29.39 -12.93
CA ILE A 360 -19.14 30.42 -12.25
C ILE A 360 -19.35 31.76 -12.97
N PRO A 361 -20.40 32.53 -12.56
CA PRO A 361 -20.67 33.83 -13.17
C PRO A 361 -19.55 34.83 -12.85
N ALA A 362 -19.34 35.76 -13.78
CA ALA A 362 -18.33 36.78 -13.60
C ALA A 362 -18.75 37.73 -12.46
N GLU A 363 -17.85 37.94 -11.51
CA GLU A 363 -17.96 38.86 -10.39
C GLU A 363 -16.69 39.72 -10.33
N PRO A 364 -16.80 41.07 -10.18
CA PRO A 364 -15.60 41.92 -10.15
C PRO A 364 -14.58 41.48 -9.09
N ASP A 365 -13.31 41.42 -9.48
CA ASP A 365 -12.16 41.10 -8.64
C ASP A 365 -12.20 39.69 -8.00
N MET A 366 -13.18 38.85 -8.35
CA MET A 366 -13.30 37.50 -7.85
C MET A 366 -12.28 36.58 -8.54
N VAL A 367 -11.61 35.73 -7.74
CA VAL A 367 -10.83 34.57 -8.19
C VAL A 367 -11.49 33.31 -7.64
N PRO A 368 -12.05 32.44 -8.50
CA PRO A 368 -12.67 31.19 -8.03
C PRO A 368 -11.60 30.16 -7.68
N VAL A 369 -11.79 29.49 -6.55
CA VAL A 369 -10.96 28.38 -6.08
C VAL A 369 -11.86 27.19 -5.82
N ILE A 370 -11.62 26.08 -6.50
CA ILE A 370 -12.43 24.86 -6.38
C ILE A 370 -11.62 23.81 -5.62
N VAL A 371 -12.22 23.23 -4.61
CA VAL A 371 -11.61 22.12 -3.85
C VAL A 371 -12.40 20.86 -4.13
N PHE A 372 -11.71 19.80 -4.55
CA PHE A 372 -12.26 18.48 -4.87
C PHE A 372 -11.88 17.46 -3.81
N ASN A 373 -12.86 16.78 -3.24
CA ASN A 373 -12.70 15.75 -2.23
C ASN A 373 -12.85 14.34 -2.85
N PRO A 374 -11.81 13.51 -2.89
CA PRO A 374 -11.91 12.17 -3.48
C PRO A 374 -12.61 11.15 -2.57
N HIS A 375 -12.83 11.45 -1.28
CA HIS A 375 -13.36 10.48 -0.31
C HIS A 375 -14.89 10.41 -0.33
N ALA A 376 -15.42 9.24 0.03
CA ALA A 376 -16.87 8.99 0.09
C ALA A 376 -17.54 9.58 1.34
N TRP A 377 -16.85 10.42 2.09
CA TRP A 377 -17.36 11.18 3.26
C TRP A 377 -16.94 12.63 3.16
N GLN A 378 -17.64 13.48 3.90
CA GLN A 378 -17.32 14.90 4.01
C GLN A 378 -15.94 15.09 4.65
N VAL A 379 -15.11 15.92 4.04
CA VAL A 379 -13.75 16.18 4.51
C VAL A 379 -13.60 17.63 4.93
N GLN A 380 -13.14 17.83 6.15
CA GLN A 380 -12.64 19.10 6.62
C GLN A 380 -11.12 19.09 6.55
N THR A 381 -10.54 19.90 5.67
CA THR A 381 -9.10 19.93 5.40
C THR A 381 -8.58 21.34 5.31
N THR A 382 -7.28 21.49 5.45
CA THR A 382 -6.59 22.72 5.07
C THR A 382 -6.25 22.67 3.61
N ALA A 383 -6.96 23.43 2.80
CA ALA A 383 -6.69 23.57 1.39
C ALA A 383 -5.63 24.66 1.16
N GLU A 384 -4.69 24.37 0.26
CA GLU A 384 -3.61 25.28 -0.08
C GLU A 384 -3.53 25.49 -1.59
N PHE A 385 -3.32 26.72 -1.99
CA PHE A 385 -3.08 27.06 -3.39
C PHE A 385 -2.08 28.20 -3.53
N GLU A 386 -1.38 28.24 -4.67
CA GLU A 386 -0.51 29.35 -5.01
C GLU A 386 -1.14 30.22 -6.08
N PHE A 387 -1.17 31.52 -5.84
CA PHE A 387 -1.69 32.53 -6.76
C PHE A 387 -0.67 33.64 -7.00
N ARG A 388 -0.62 34.11 -8.23
CA ARG A 388 0.21 35.26 -8.61
C ARG A 388 -0.62 36.54 -8.64
N PHE A 389 -0.38 37.42 -7.69
CA PHE A 389 -1.02 38.74 -7.65
C PHE A 389 -0.31 39.72 -8.58
N SER A 390 -1.09 40.63 -9.18
CA SER A 390 -0.56 41.77 -9.94
C SER A 390 0.11 42.78 -9.00
N HIS A 391 1.00 43.62 -9.55
CA HIS A 391 1.54 44.77 -8.82
C HIS A 391 0.66 46.01 -9.01
N PRO A 392 0.43 46.77 -7.93
CA PRO A 392 0.89 46.53 -6.56
C PRO A 392 0.20 45.32 -5.94
N LEU A 393 0.87 44.66 -4.96
CA LEU A 393 0.25 43.55 -4.21
C LEU A 393 -0.97 44.07 -3.46
N PRO A 394 -2.07 43.31 -3.36
CA PRO A 394 -3.21 43.68 -2.56
C PRO A 394 -2.84 43.85 -1.09
N ARG A 395 -3.46 44.73 -0.38
CA ARG A 395 -3.20 44.97 1.05
C ARG A 395 -3.80 43.90 1.95
N SER A 396 -4.86 43.26 1.48
CA SER A 396 -5.56 42.19 2.17
C SER A 396 -6.28 41.28 1.19
N ILE A 397 -6.71 40.11 1.69
CA ILE A 397 -7.52 39.13 0.95
C ILE A 397 -8.74 38.79 1.79
N ARG A 398 -9.87 38.66 1.13
CA ARG A 398 -11.09 38.06 1.69
C ARG A 398 -11.39 36.77 0.93
N LEU A 399 -11.70 35.69 1.65
CA LEU A 399 -12.16 34.42 1.09
C LEU A 399 -13.56 34.13 1.64
N VAL A 400 -14.49 33.76 0.77
CA VAL A 400 -15.83 33.36 1.16
C VAL A 400 -16.17 31.99 0.56
N ASP A 401 -17.02 31.25 1.24
CA ASP A 401 -17.57 29.99 0.73
C ASP A 401 -18.73 30.20 -0.25
N ASP A 402 -19.38 29.12 -0.66
CA ASP A 402 -20.53 29.10 -1.55
C ASP A 402 -21.77 29.77 -0.93
N SER A 403 -21.88 29.84 0.39
CA SER A 403 -22.97 30.58 1.10
C SER A 403 -22.69 32.08 1.26
N GLY A 404 -21.47 32.54 0.97
CA GLY A 404 -21.02 33.92 1.20
C GLY A 404 -20.40 34.14 2.58
N THR A 405 -20.21 33.10 3.37
CA THR A 405 -19.57 33.19 4.69
C THR A 405 -18.07 33.43 4.55
N SER A 406 -17.53 34.44 5.21
CA SER A 406 -16.11 34.74 5.25
C SER A 406 -15.35 33.64 6.03
N LEU A 407 -14.23 33.19 5.46
CA LEU A 407 -13.41 32.17 6.03
C LEU A 407 -12.04 32.73 6.46
N PRO A 408 -11.49 32.25 7.59
CA PRO A 408 -10.11 32.55 7.96
C PRO A 408 -9.15 32.00 6.90
N LEU A 409 -8.16 32.79 6.58
CA LEU A 409 -7.07 32.39 5.69
C LEU A 409 -5.72 32.81 6.25
N GLN A 410 -4.66 32.17 5.77
CA GLN A 410 -3.31 32.43 6.23
C GLN A 410 -2.34 32.32 5.06
N GLN A 411 -1.41 33.27 4.99
CA GLN A 411 -0.28 33.10 4.09
C GLN A 411 0.71 32.12 4.72
N VAL A 412 1.07 31.09 3.96
CA VAL A 412 2.04 30.08 4.36
C VAL A 412 3.28 30.11 3.44
N ARG A 413 4.29 29.30 3.76
CA ARG A 413 5.51 29.26 2.99
C ARG A 413 5.25 28.81 1.55
N SER A 414 5.57 29.67 0.57
CA SER A 414 5.50 29.35 -0.86
C SER A 414 6.69 28.52 -1.29
N HIS A 415 6.49 27.60 -2.24
CA HIS A 415 7.57 26.85 -2.90
C HIS A 415 8.41 27.75 -3.83
N GLY A 416 7.79 28.76 -4.44
CA GLY A 416 8.42 29.73 -5.32
C GLY A 416 8.64 31.05 -4.62
N ARG A 417 9.83 31.67 -4.84
CA ARG A 417 10.12 33.03 -4.38
C ARG A 417 9.89 34.09 -5.47
N ALA A 418 9.14 33.74 -6.54
CA ALA A 418 8.86 34.67 -7.63
C ALA A 418 8.01 35.86 -7.13
N THR A 419 8.32 37.04 -7.65
CA THR A 419 7.62 38.29 -7.31
C THR A 419 6.11 38.13 -7.53
N GLY A 420 5.31 38.50 -6.54
CA GLY A 420 3.88 38.45 -6.59
C GLY A 420 3.24 37.07 -6.31
N ARG A 421 4.04 35.97 -6.28
CA ARG A 421 3.51 34.65 -5.98
C ARG A 421 3.38 34.47 -4.45
N ARG A 422 2.21 33.97 -4.01
CA ARG A 422 1.89 33.72 -2.61
C ARG A 422 1.15 32.41 -2.48
N ARG A 423 1.46 31.63 -1.42
CA ARG A 423 0.71 30.43 -1.03
C ARG A 423 -0.23 30.77 0.10
N ILE A 424 -1.48 30.40 -0.07
CA ILE A 424 -2.57 30.71 0.84
C ILE A 424 -3.16 29.41 1.32
N ALA A 425 -3.35 29.29 2.64
CA ALA A 425 -4.01 28.19 3.30
C ALA A 425 -5.34 28.66 3.90
N PHE A 426 -6.37 27.82 3.85
CA PHE A 426 -7.67 28.04 4.45
C PHE A 426 -8.36 26.72 4.81
N ARG A 427 -9.31 26.76 5.73
CA ARG A 427 -10.12 25.57 6.06
C ARG A 427 -11.24 25.41 5.04
N ALA A 428 -11.23 24.25 4.37
CA ALA A 428 -12.25 23.84 3.41
C ALA A 428 -13.06 22.69 4.01
N ASP A 429 -14.38 22.78 3.93
CA ASP A 429 -15.35 21.74 4.21
C ASP A 429 -15.97 21.29 2.90
N VAL A 430 -15.62 20.07 2.42
CA VAL A 430 -15.91 19.63 1.06
C VAL A 430 -16.79 18.38 1.07
N PRO A 431 -17.92 18.38 0.31
CA PRO A 431 -18.83 17.24 0.23
C PRO A 431 -18.15 15.93 -0.22
N PRO A 432 -18.76 14.79 0.12
CA PRO A 432 -18.24 13.47 -0.25
C PRO A 432 -18.14 13.28 -1.78
N MET A 433 -17.03 12.70 -2.27
CA MET A 433 -16.74 12.51 -3.71
C MET A 433 -17.29 13.71 -4.51
N GLY A 434 -16.89 14.92 -4.11
CA GLY A 434 -17.53 16.11 -4.57
C GLY A 434 -16.60 17.31 -4.59
N TYR A 435 -17.18 18.48 -4.69
CA TYR A 435 -16.44 19.73 -4.77
C TYR A 435 -17.19 20.86 -4.05
N ARG A 436 -16.43 21.92 -3.74
CA ARG A 436 -16.97 23.21 -3.31
C ARG A 436 -16.16 24.33 -3.92
N VAL A 437 -16.86 25.39 -4.37
CA VAL A 437 -16.27 26.63 -4.89
C VAL A 437 -16.12 27.63 -3.74
N PHE A 438 -14.93 28.19 -3.65
CA PHE A 438 -14.60 29.32 -2.78
C PHE A 438 -14.25 30.52 -3.64
N ARG A 439 -14.56 31.73 -3.15
CA ARG A 439 -14.34 32.97 -3.88
C ARG A 439 -13.35 33.85 -3.14
N MET A 440 -12.22 34.09 -3.76
CA MET A 440 -11.16 34.95 -3.23
C MET A 440 -11.24 36.33 -3.85
N PHE A 441 -11.16 37.36 -3.00
CA PHE A 441 -11.18 38.78 -3.38
C PHE A 441 -9.89 39.44 -2.88
N PRO A 442 -8.96 39.84 -3.78
CA PRO A 442 -7.86 40.74 -3.45
C PRO A 442 -8.44 42.15 -3.17
N LEU A 443 -8.02 42.78 -2.08
CA LEU A 443 -8.53 44.08 -1.63
C LEU A 443 -7.42 45.13 -1.54
N GLU A 444 -7.67 46.34 -2.02
CA GLU A 444 -6.72 47.47 -1.92
C GLU A 444 -6.71 48.14 -0.53
N ALA A 445 -7.77 47.99 0.26
CA ALA A 445 -7.91 48.55 1.58
C ALA A 445 -8.03 47.46 2.65
N VAL A 446 -7.59 47.74 3.88
CA VAL A 446 -7.77 46.87 5.03
C VAL A 446 -9.05 47.31 5.75
N ASP A 447 -10.21 46.84 5.29
CA ASP A 447 -11.48 47.16 5.90
C ASP A 447 -12.11 45.91 6.55
N GLY A 448 -12.22 45.94 7.89
CA GLY A 448 -12.98 44.96 8.66
C GLY A 448 -12.16 43.83 9.31
N ALA A 449 -12.80 43.13 10.26
CA ALA A 449 -12.23 42.04 11.05
C ALA A 449 -12.01 40.76 10.21
N ASP A 450 -12.61 40.66 9.02
CA ASP A 450 -12.66 39.45 8.18
C ASP A 450 -11.60 39.42 7.05
N THR A 451 -10.59 40.28 7.11
CA THR A 451 -9.56 40.37 6.09
C THR A 451 -8.19 40.02 6.66
N THR A 452 -7.43 39.18 5.93
CA THR A 452 -6.03 38.87 6.28
C THR A 452 -5.08 39.86 5.63
N LYS A 453 -4.29 40.54 6.43
CA LYS A 453 -3.21 41.42 5.97
C LYS A 453 -2.09 40.59 5.35
N PHE A 454 -1.55 41.03 4.19
CA PHE A 454 -0.27 40.55 3.73
C PHE A 454 0.83 41.05 4.65
N GLY A 455 1.35 40.17 5.50
CA GLY A 455 2.51 40.41 6.31
C GLY A 455 3.70 39.58 5.80
N SER A 456 4.91 40.12 5.87
CA SER A 456 6.12 39.33 5.76
C SER A 456 6.10 38.32 6.91
N GLY A 457 5.86 37.05 6.62
CA GLY A 457 6.03 35.98 7.62
C GLY A 457 7.51 35.89 8.02
N SER A 458 7.92 36.78 8.89
CA SER A 458 9.18 36.59 9.62
C SER A 458 8.96 35.46 10.61
N PRO A 459 9.94 34.58 10.85
CA PRO A 459 9.86 33.61 11.93
C PRO A 459 9.45 34.32 13.21
N ILE A 460 8.41 33.86 13.85
CA ILE A 460 7.97 34.40 15.14
C ILE A 460 9.05 33.95 16.12
N ALA A 461 9.66 34.90 16.82
CA ALA A 461 10.65 34.57 17.84
C ALA A 461 9.97 33.64 18.85
N SER A 462 10.51 32.43 19.04
CA SER A 462 10.07 31.52 20.08
C SER A 462 10.12 32.25 21.41
N ASP A 463 9.08 32.17 22.21
CA ASP A 463 9.11 32.67 23.58
C ASP A 463 9.96 31.72 24.44
N ARG A 464 11.28 31.84 24.31
CA ARG A 464 12.25 31.05 25.09
C ARG A 464 12.08 31.24 26.62
N ALA A 465 11.29 32.21 27.06
CA ALA A 465 11.05 32.47 28.48
C ALA A 465 10.21 31.35 29.13
N THR A 466 9.38 30.63 28.41
CA THR A 466 8.54 29.53 28.93
C THR A 466 9.20 28.17 28.89
N GLY A 467 10.28 27.99 28.13
CA GLY A 467 10.95 26.70 27.94
C GLY A 467 10.18 25.66 27.09
N VAL A 468 9.02 26.01 26.57
CA VAL A 468 8.16 25.14 25.75
C VAL A 468 7.49 25.89 24.61
N GLU A 469 7.22 25.16 23.52
CA GLU A 469 6.33 25.56 22.42
C GLU A 469 4.99 24.86 22.56
N VAL A 470 3.91 25.59 22.41
CA VAL A 470 2.53 25.05 22.52
C VAL A 470 1.80 25.23 21.20
N LEU A 471 1.30 24.14 20.63
CA LEU A 471 0.35 24.12 19.53
C LEU A 471 -1.02 23.75 20.11
N ASP A 472 -2.05 24.59 19.84
CA ASP A 472 -3.37 24.40 20.40
C ASP A 472 -4.44 24.95 19.42
N ASN A 473 -5.31 24.07 18.92
CA ASN A 473 -6.40 24.43 18.02
C ASN A 473 -7.81 24.27 18.68
N GLY A 474 -7.85 24.06 19.99
CA GLY A 474 -9.06 23.84 20.76
C GLY A 474 -9.56 22.39 20.76
N ILE A 475 -9.05 21.51 19.87
CA ILE A 475 -9.34 20.08 19.79
C ILE A 475 -8.13 19.27 20.25
N VAL A 476 -6.98 19.55 19.68
CA VAL A 476 -5.70 18.92 20.03
C VAL A 476 -4.78 19.96 20.62
N ARG A 477 -4.06 19.56 21.67
CA ARG A 477 -3.01 20.38 22.29
C ARG A 477 -1.73 19.57 22.38
N ALA A 478 -0.66 20.11 21.80
CA ALA A 478 0.69 19.55 21.81
C ALA A 478 1.66 20.51 22.51
N VAL A 479 2.53 19.99 23.36
CA VAL A 479 3.57 20.76 24.05
C VAL A 479 4.92 20.15 23.68
N ILE A 480 5.80 20.96 23.10
CA ILE A 480 7.14 20.59 22.65
C ILE A 480 8.16 21.35 23.53
N ASP A 481 9.16 20.65 24.04
CA ASP A 481 10.26 21.24 24.79
C ASP A 481 11.16 22.06 23.87
N SER A 482 11.38 23.34 24.17
CA SER A 482 12.16 24.28 23.34
C SER A 482 13.67 23.99 23.35
N THR A 483 14.15 23.15 24.26
CA THR A 483 15.56 22.80 24.39
C THR A 483 15.85 21.43 23.77
N THR A 484 15.02 20.45 24.09
CA THR A 484 15.21 19.05 23.65
C THR A 484 14.42 18.68 22.40
N GLY A 485 13.53 19.54 21.91
CA GLY A 485 12.65 19.27 20.76
C GLY A 485 11.61 18.16 21.02
N ARG A 486 11.58 17.55 22.18
CA ARG A 486 10.71 16.41 22.50
C ARG A 486 9.25 16.83 22.66
N LEU A 487 8.35 16.03 22.15
CA LEU A 487 6.93 16.14 22.43
C LEU A 487 6.67 15.68 23.87
N LEU A 488 6.35 16.63 24.75
CA LEU A 488 6.12 16.37 26.17
C LEU A 488 4.70 15.90 26.45
N THR A 489 3.71 16.52 25.79
CA THR A 489 2.30 16.17 25.95
C THR A 489 1.58 16.25 24.62
N LEU A 490 0.62 15.36 24.43
CA LEU A 490 -0.36 15.41 23.35
C LEU A 490 -1.71 15.01 23.92
N SER A 491 -2.71 15.86 23.78
CA SER A 491 -4.04 15.63 24.35
C SER A 491 -5.14 16.07 23.42
N GLN A 492 -6.32 15.49 23.57
CA GLN A 492 -7.53 15.83 22.83
C GLN A 492 -8.62 16.34 23.79
N ASP A 493 -9.36 17.39 23.39
CA ASP A 493 -10.53 17.94 24.09
C ASP A 493 -10.29 18.22 25.59
N GLY A 494 -9.10 18.73 25.95
CA GLY A 494 -8.72 19.03 27.32
C GLY A 494 -8.52 17.81 28.23
N ARG A 495 -8.45 16.59 27.65
CA ARG A 495 -8.18 15.35 28.37
C ARG A 495 -6.70 15.29 28.82
N ARG A 496 -6.36 14.26 29.58
CA ARG A 496 -4.96 13.96 29.92
C ARG A 496 -4.16 13.65 28.65
N SER A 497 -2.84 13.96 28.69
CA SER A 497 -1.91 13.56 27.64
C SER A 497 -1.85 12.04 27.49
N VAL A 498 -1.78 11.59 26.23
CA VAL A 498 -1.55 10.18 25.87
C VAL A 498 -0.06 9.87 25.66
N ILE A 499 0.84 10.87 25.76
CA ILE A 499 2.29 10.69 25.64
C ILE A 499 2.88 10.37 27.00
N ASP A 500 3.74 9.35 27.03
CA ASP A 500 4.64 9.11 28.16
C ASP A 500 5.93 9.91 27.98
N PRO A 501 6.17 10.97 28.78
CA PRO A 501 7.38 11.77 28.64
C PRO A 501 8.65 11.06 29.12
N ALA A 502 8.52 9.94 29.84
CA ALA A 502 9.64 9.11 30.28
C ALA A 502 10.10 8.09 29.24
N ALA A 503 9.41 8.02 28.10
CA ALA A 503 9.76 7.13 27.00
C ALA A 503 11.20 7.36 26.49
N PRO A 504 11.77 6.39 25.78
CA PRO A 504 13.08 6.51 25.11
C PRO A 504 13.15 7.75 24.19
N ASP A 505 14.38 8.09 23.79
CA ASP A 505 14.60 9.18 22.84
C ASP A 505 13.78 9.01 21.58
N HIS A 506 13.26 10.14 21.09
CA HIS A 506 12.34 10.19 19.96
C HIS A 506 12.93 9.62 18.66
N LEU A 507 14.18 9.98 18.34
CA LEU A 507 14.90 9.53 17.14
C LEU A 507 16.09 8.66 17.55
N GLN A 508 15.90 7.34 17.53
CA GLN A 508 16.91 6.37 17.94
C GLN A 508 17.71 5.82 16.76
N LEU A 509 19.01 5.76 16.90
CA LEU A 509 19.91 5.04 16.02
C LEU A 509 20.04 3.60 16.53
N ILE A 510 19.67 2.67 15.67
CA ILE A 510 19.71 1.25 15.94
C ILE A 510 20.90 0.63 15.19
N ASP A 511 21.70 -0.14 15.89
CA ASP A 511 22.75 -0.94 15.28
C ASP A 511 22.15 -2.09 14.48
N ASP A 512 22.46 -2.16 13.20
CA ASP A 512 21.89 -3.14 12.28
C ASP A 512 22.97 -3.71 11.36
N PRO A 513 23.83 -4.60 11.89
CA PRO A 513 24.88 -5.23 11.12
C PRO A 513 24.36 -6.42 10.27
N THR A 514 23.04 -6.55 10.13
CA THR A 514 22.43 -7.67 9.42
C THR A 514 22.40 -7.45 7.91
N ASP A 515 22.18 -8.52 7.15
CA ASP A 515 22.01 -8.45 5.70
C ASP A 515 20.72 -7.72 5.30
N THR A 516 20.44 -7.57 4.00
CA THR A 516 19.30 -6.82 3.49
C THR A 516 17.97 -7.37 4.00
N TRP A 517 17.87 -8.70 4.19
CA TRP A 517 16.66 -9.39 4.68
C TRP A 517 16.52 -9.37 6.21
N SER A 518 17.59 -9.11 6.96
CA SER A 518 17.71 -9.33 8.42
C SER A 518 17.55 -10.80 8.80
N HIS A 519 18.25 -11.71 8.11
CA HIS A 519 18.18 -13.12 8.45
C HIS A 519 18.58 -13.38 9.91
N GLY A 520 17.78 -14.20 10.61
CA GLY A 520 18.02 -14.57 12.01
C GLY A 520 17.76 -13.46 13.03
N VAL A 521 17.20 -12.30 12.61
CA VAL A 521 16.84 -11.18 13.49
C VAL A 521 15.36 -10.87 13.31
N GLU A 522 14.63 -10.78 14.41
CA GLU A 522 13.20 -10.42 14.43
C GLU A 522 12.95 -9.05 15.08
N THR A 523 13.92 -8.53 15.80
CA THR A 523 13.81 -7.29 16.57
C THR A 523 14.97 -6.34 16.27
N LEU A 524 14.67 -5.07 16.03
CA LEU A 524 15.65 -4.00 15.81
C LEU A 524 15.58 -3.00 16.97
N TRP A 525 16.21 -3.35 18.12
CA TRP A 525 16.22 -2.53 19.33
C TRP A 525 17.62 -2.30 19.94
N ALA A 526 18.69 -2.75 19.28
CA ALA A 526 20.05 -2.52 19.73
C ALA A 526 20.44 -1.04 19.50
N THR A 527 20.09 -0.18 20.43
CA THR A 527 20.35 1.26 20.33
C THR A 527 21.85 1.53 20.44
N LYS A 528 22.42 2.24 19.47
CA LYS A 528 23.81 2.74 19.48
C LYS A 528 23.92 4.24 19.69
N GLY A 529 22.81 4.96 19.78
CA GLY A 529 22.73 6.39 19.99
C GLY A 529 21.37 6.96 19.66
N ALA A 530 21.29 8.27 19.70
CA ALA A 530 20.10 9.02 19.34
C ALA A 530 20.51 10.35 18.67
N PHE A 531 19.56 10.98 18.01
CA PHE A 531 19.73 12.34 17.51
C PHE A 531 19.58 13.36 18.65
N GLU A 532 20.41 14.38 18.63
CA GLU A 532 20.34 15.50 19.54
C GLU A 532 19.64 16.70 18.90
N CYS A 533 18.78 17.37 19.65
CA CYS A 533 18.11 18.59 19.21
C CYS A 533 19.10 19.76 19.16
N VAL A 534 19.17 20.42 18.01
CA VAL A 534 20.04 21.57 17.77
C VAL A 534 19.25 22.87 17.75
N GLU A 535 18.00 22.82 17.30
CA GLU A 535 17.22 24.05 17.11
C GLU A 535 15.72 23.76 17.13
N VAL A 536 14.96 24.62 17.81
CA VAL A 536 13.50 24.64 17.83
C VAL A 536 13.04 26.03 17.44
N VAL A 537 12.16 26.14 16.41
CA VAL A 537 11.69 27.43 15.90
C VAL A 537 10.20 27.36 15.59
N ARG A 538 9.41 28.30 16.10
CA ARG A 538 8.03 28.49 15.66
C ARG A 538 8.01 29.05 14.23
N THR A 539 7.47 28.30 13.28
CA THR A 539 7.44 28.68 11.85
C THR A 539 6.10 29.27 11.42
N SER A 540 5.03 28.98 12.17
CA SER A 540 3.70 29.46 11.85
C SER A 540 2.86 29.62 13.12
N ASP A 541 2.13 30.73 13.20
CA ASP A 541 1.19 31.01 14.30
C ASP A 541 0.03 31.86 13.78
N GLY A 542 -0.96 31.22 13.20
CA GLY A 542 -2.07 31.89 12.56
C GLY A 542 -3.40 31.17 12.73
N PRO A 543 -4.48 31.73 12.20
CA PRO A 543 -5.83 31.23 12.43
C PRO A 543 -6.13 29.91 11.70
N VAL A 544 -5.28 29.50 10.76
CA VAL A 544 -5.43 28.28 9.98
C VAL A 544 -4.43 27.22 10.40
N ARG A 545 -3.19 27.62 10.67
CA ARG A 545 -2.08 26.71 10.99
C ARG A 545 -1.17 27.30 12.06
N GLN A 546 -0.79 26.45 13.00
CA GLN A 546 0.32 26.62 13.91
C GLN A 546 1.37 25.59 13.57
N ALA A 547 2.68 25.94 13.61
CA ALA A 547 3.76 25.02 13.33
C ALA A 547 5.03 25.34 14.09
N VAL A 548 5.73 24.27 14.49
CA VAL A 548 7.05 24.31 15.14
C VAL A 548 7.98 23.40 14.37
N TRP A 549 9.14 23.92 14.01
CA TRP A 549 10.18 23.21 13.31
C TRP A 549 11.31 22.86 14.27
N VAL A 550 11.77 21.61 14.20
CA VAL A 550 12.85 21.07 15.03
C VAL A 550 13.94 20.50 14.14
N ARG A 551 15.19 20.82 14.43
CA ARG A 551 16.36 20.26 13.77
C ARG A 551 17.13 19.36 14.72
N TRP A 552 17.43 18.17 14.26
CA TRP A 552 18.15 17.14 14.97
C TRP A 552 19.43 16.78 14.22
N GLU A 553 20.50 16.46 14.93
CA GLU A 553 21.78 16.05 14.35
C GLU A 553 22.36 14.84 15.08
N SER A 554 23.01 13.96 14.33
CA SER A 554 23.84 12.88 14.84
C SER A 554 24.91 12.55 13.81
N GLY A 555 26.20 12.62 14.19
CA GLY A 555 27.30 12.42 13.27
C GLY A 555 27.23 13.34 12.04
N ARG A 556 27.07 12.75 10.86
CA ARG A 556 26.87 13.49 9.60
C ARG A 556 25.41 13.59 9.19
N SER A 557 24.53 12.84 9.84
CA SER A 557 23.11 12.77 9.50
C SER A 557 22.34 13.91 10.16
N ARG A 558 21.28 14.36 9.49
CA ARG A 558 20.41 15.43 9.98
C ARG A 558 18.94 15.05 9.74
N VAL A 559 18.11 15.41 10.71
CA VAL A 559 16.66 15.29 10.62
C VAL A 559 16.01 16.64 10.87
N TRP A 560 15.02 16.96 10.06
CA TRP A 560 14.14 18.12 10.25
C TRP A 560 12.70 17.62 10.39
N GLU A 561 12.05 17.99 11.46
CA GLU A 561 10.63 17.72 11.69
C GLU A 561 9.87 19.03 11.84
N GLU A 562 8.79 19.18 11.09
CA GLU A 562 7.85 20.29 11.25
C GLU A 562 6.54 19.75 11.82
N TYR A 563 6.34 20.00 13.11
CA TYR A 563 5.10 19.71 13.84
C TYR A 563 4.06 20.73 13.45
N THR A 564 3.01 20.30 12.80
CA THR A 564 1.96 21.15 12.23
C THR A 564 0.61 20.81 12.82
N LEU A 565 -0.09 21.81 13.36
CA LEU A 565 -1.44 21.68 13.88
C LEU A 565 -2.37 22.66 13.16
N ASP A 566 -3.24 22.11 12.32
CA ASP A 566 -4.21 22.89 11.56
C ASP A 566 -5.50 23.14 12.37
N ALA A 567 -6.15 24.26 12.15
CA ALA A 567 -7.42 24.60 12.78
C ALA A 567 -8.47 23.51 12.50
N GLY A 568 -9.17 23.04 13.55
CA GLY A 568 -10.19 21.99 13.44
C GLY A 568 -9.65 20.59 13.10
N SER A 569 -8.33 20.37 13.10
CA SER A 569 -7.74 19.05 12.95
C SER A 569 -7.76 18.27 14.26
N SER A 570 -8.04 16.96 14.18
CA SER A 570 -7.92 16.03 15.31
C SER A 570 -6.57 15.32 15.36
N ARG A 571 -5.61 15.70 14.50
CA ARG A 571 -4.27 15.10 14.41
C ARG A 571 -3.18 16.17 14.40
N LEU A 572 -2.02 15.82 14.95
CA LEU A 572 -0.77 16.54 14.83
C LEU A 572 0.04 15.93 13.68
N ASP A 573 0.26 16.66 12.61
CA ASP A 573 1.07 16.22 11.47
C ASP A 573 2.53 16.55 11.69
N VAL A 574 3.44 15.64 11.34
CA VAL A 574 4.89 15.81 11.45
C VAL A 574 5.53 15.56 10.09
N HIS A 575 5.90 16.64 9.42
CA HIS A 575 6.58 16.59 8.13
C HIS A 575 8.06 16.37 8.36
N THR A 576 8.56 15.21 7.96
CA THR A 576 9.94 14.79 8.26
C THR A 576 10.78 14.79 6.98
N ARG A 577 11.97 15.36 7.11
CA ARG A 577 13.03 15.33 6.10
C ARG A 577 14.31 14.83 6.75
N ILE A 578 14.99 13.88 6.12
CA ILE A 578 16.22 13.27 6.62
C ILE A 578 17.30 13.42 5.57
N ASP A 579 18.46 13.88 5.94
CA ASP A 579 19.72 13.73 5.20
C ASP A 579 20.51 12.61 5.89
N TRP A 580 20.42 11.40 5.32
CA TRP A 580 20.91 10.17 5.94
C TRP A 580 22.29 9.80 5.42
N GLN A 581 23.26 9.65 6.32
CA GLN A 581 24.66 9.40 6.00
C GLN A 581 25.26 8.23 6.80
N GLU A 582 24.39 7.38 7.38
CA GLU A 582 24.80 6.20 8.14
C GLU A 582 24.77 4.94 7.28
N SER A 583 25.56 3.93 7.68
CA SER A 583 25.58 2.58 7.10
C SER A 583 25.34 1.56 8.20
N LEU A 584 24.77 0.42 7.86
CA LEU A 584 24.42 -0.67 8.79
C LEU A 584 23.72 -0.13 10.04
N THR A 585 22.76 0.75 9.81
CA THR A 585 22.06 1.48 10.86
C THR A 585 20.60 1.65 10.47
N ALA A 586 19.71 1.52 11.43
CA ALA A 586 18.32 1.92 11.23
C ALA A 586 17.99 3.17 12.08
N LEU A 587 17.05 3.98 11.61
CA LEU A 587 16.45 5.08 12.35
C LEU A 587 15.04 4.70 12.77
N LYS A 588 14.77 4.78 14.07
CA LYS A 588 13.43 4.62 14.61
C LYS A 588 12.86 5.94 15.13
N VAL A 589 11.61 6.21 14.76
CA VAL A 589 10.76 7.23 15.39
C VAL A 589 9.99 6.53 16.51
N CYS A 590 10.30 6.88 17.76
CA CYS A 590 9.76 6.24 18.97
C CYS A 590 8.79 7.17 19.69
N VAL A 591 7.64 6.65 20.10
CA VAL A 591 6.64 7.36 20.89
C VAL A 591 6.16 6.46 22.02
N GLY A 592 6.33 6.90 23.27
CA GLY A 592 5.74 6.23 24.43
C GLY A 592 4.26 6.60 24.60
N VAL A 593 3.42 5.64 24.91
CA VAL A 593 1.98 5.84 25.05
C VAL A 593 1.53 5.60 26.49
N ASP A 594 0.95 6.62 27.14
CA ASP A 594 0.56 6.58 28.56
C ASP A 594 -0.79 5.90 28.78
N VAL A 595 -0.85 4.59 28.52
CA VAL A 595 -2.03 3.72 28.72
C VAL A 595 -1.65 2.46 29.47
N ASP A 596 -2.61 1.93 30.25
CA ASP A 596 -2.55 0.64 30.90
C ASP A 596 -3.31 -0.42 30.06
N ASP A 597 -3.02 -1.70 30.24
CA ASP A 597 -3.72 -2.82 29.56
C ASP A 597 -3.78 -2.59 28.03
N ALA A 598 -2.66 -2.21 27.44
CA ALA A 598 -2.56 -1.77 26.04
C ALA A 598 -2.79 -2.90 25.04
N VAL A 599 -3.44 -2.58 23.93
CA VAL A 599 -3.59 -3.42 22.74
C VAL A 599 -3.03 -2.65 21.55
N ALA A 600 -2.20 -3.32 20.74
CA ALA A 600 -1.67 -2.77 19.50
C ALA A 600 -2.45 -3.31 18.29
N THR A 601 -3.06 -2.42 17.50
CA THR A 601 -3.79 -2.75 16.28
C THR A 601 -3.07 -2.16 15.07
N HIS A 602 -2.87 -2.98 14.06
CA HIS A 602 -2.13 -2.64 12.85
C HIS A 602 -3.02 -2.72 11.61
N GLU A 603 -2.92 -1.76 10.71
CA GLU A 603 -3.53 -1.87 9.39
C GLU A 603 -2.75 -2.86 8.53
N ILE A 604 -3.47 -3.73 7.84
CA ILE A 604 -2.98 -4.68 6.83
C ILE A 604 -3.79 -4.51 5.53
N PRO A 605 -3.39 -5.14 4.41
CA PRO A 605 -4.15 -5.04 3.17
C PRO A 605 -5.63 -5.36 3.34
N TYR A 606 -6.52 -4.38 3.12
CA TYR A 606 -7.98 -4.50 3.29
C TYR A 606 -8.47 -4.93 4.67
N GLY A 607 -7.68 -4.79 5.70
CA GLY A 607 -8.06 -5.22 7.03
C GLY A 607 -7.26 -4.57 8.16
N GLN A 608 -7.39 -5.14 9.31
CA GLN A 608 -6.64 -4.79 10.51
C GLN A 608 -6.38 -6.05 11.34
N LEU A 609 -5.32 -6.03 12.13
CA LEU A 609 -4.92 -7.15 12.98
C LEU A 609 -4.34 -6.65 14.30
N GLU A 610 -4.78 -7.25 15.40
CA GLU A 610 -4.14 -7.07 16.71
C GLU A 610 -2.89 -7.95 16.78
N ARG A 611 -1.75 -7.38 17.16
CA ARG A 611 -0.47 -8.10 17.25
C ARG A 611 0.15 -7.99 18.64
N PRO A 612 0.97 -8.98 19.04
CA PRO A 612 1.73 -8.93 20.29
C PRO A 612 2.63 -7.70 20.37
N MET A 613 2.79 -7.15 21.57
CA MET A 613 3.73 -6.06 21.85
C MET A 613 5.05 -6.64 22.38
N ASP A 614 5.68 -7.49 21.60
CA ASP A 614 6.92 -8.22 21.95
C ASP A 614 8.20 -7.58 21.40
N GLY A 615 8.02 -6.47 20.64
CA GLY A 615 9.12 -5.73 20.05
C GLY A 615 9.61 -6.26 18.70
N ARG A 616 8.96 -7.27 18.13
CA ARG A 616 9.27 -7.73 16.78
C ARG A 616 8.90 -6.68 15.74
N GLU A 617 9.69 -6.61 14.67
CA GLU A 617 9.32 -5.83 13.48
C GLU A 617 8.18 -6.53 12.76
N VAL A 618 7.11 -5.80 12.46
CA VAL A 618 5.93 -6.30 11.76
C VAL A 618 5.52 -5.36 10.62
N PRO A 619 5.00 -5.89 9.51
CA PRO A 619 4.54 -5.07 8.40
C PRO A 619 3.21 -4.40 8.76
N SER A 620 3.12 -3.09 8.57
CA SER A 620 1.87 -2.33 8.76
C SER A 620 1.74 -1.27 7.67
N HIS A 621 0.51 -0.91 7.34
CA HIS A 621 0.22 0.04 6.27
C HIS A 621 0.18 1.49 6.78
N SER A 622 -0.97 2.16 6.59
CA SER A 622 -1.06 3.61 6.81
C SER A 622 -1.23 4.00 8.28
N TRP A 623 -1.55 3.05 9.18
CA TRP A 623 -1.74 3.36 10.59
C TRP A 623 -1.44 2.19 11.52
N VAL A 624 -1.00 2.53 12.72
CA VAL A 624 -0.88 1.65 13.90
C VAL A 624 -1.49 2.39 15.08
N ASP A 625 -2.30 1.70 15.88
CA ASP A 625 -2.96 2.23 17.07
C ASP A 625 -2.53 1.49 18.33
N ILE A 626 -2.34 2.21 19.41
CA ILE A 626 -2.22 1.67 20.75
C ILE A 626 -3.34 2.24 21.61
N SER A 627 -4.29 1.40 21.97
CA SER A 627 -5.41 1.74 22.84
C SER A 627 -5.36 0.95 24.16
N GLY A 628 -5.87 1.53 25.24
CA GLY A 628 -5.93 0.87 26.54
C GLY A 628 -6.73 1.66 27.58
N ALA A 629 -6.62 1.26 28.82
CA ALA A 629 -7.15 2.05 29.94
C ALA A 629 -6.22 3.23 30.18
N GLY A 630 -6.75 4.44 30.22
CA GLY A 630 -5.96 5.63 30.57
C GLY A 630 -5.35 5.48 31.97
N ALA A 631 -4.09 5.84 32.13
CA ALA A 631 -3.39 5.79 33.39
C ALA A 631 -4.00 6.76 34.43
N GLY A 632 -4.16 6.31 35.66
CA GLY A 632 -4.66 7.11 36.80
C GLY A 632 -6.00 6.63 37.37
N ALA A 633 -6.54 7.40 38.33
CA ALA A 633 -7.70 6.98 39.14
C ALA A 633 -9.02 6.79 38.36
N THR A 634 -9.20 7.48 37.24
CA THR A 634 -10.45 7.45 36.44
C THR A 634 -10.48 6.34 35.41
N ARG A 635 -9.33 5.72 35.05
CA ARG A 635 -9.18 4.66 34.05
C ARG A 635 -10.06 4.80 32.79
N SER A 636 -10.33 6.04 32.35
CA SER A 636 -11.04 6.24 31.09
C SER A 636 -10.20 5.75 29.93
N ALA A 637 -10.81 5.07 28.98
CA ALA A 637 -10.11 4.57 27.80
C ALA A 637 -9.42 5.71 27.05
N ALA A 638 -8.20 5.45 26.58
CA ALA A 638 -7.37 6.39 25.83
C ALA A 638 -6.51 5.64 24.81
N GLY A 639 -5.99 6.34 23.82
CA GLY A 639 -5.09 5.76 22.84
C GLY A 639 -4.40 6.80 21.97
N LEU A 640 -3.43 6.30 21.23
CA LEU A 640 -2.65 7.05 20.23
C LEU A 640 -2.54 6.24 18.96
N ALA A 641 -3.04 6.80 17.87
CA ALA A 641 -2.75 6.26 16.56
C ALA A 641 -1.60 7.04 15.89
N MET A 642 -0.66 6.32 15.29
CA MET A 642 0.36 6.86 14.39
C MET A 642 -0.04 6.53 12.95
N LEU A 643 -0.25 7.57 12.15
CA LEU A 643 -0.50 7.47 10.72
C LEU A 643 0.78 7.76 9.94
N ASN A 644 0.87 7.28 8.69
CA ASN A 644 2.02 7.57 7.82
C ASN A 644 1.69 7.52 6.33
N ASP A 645 2.57 8.12 5.50
CA ASP A 645 2.42 8.22 4.04
C ASP A 645 3.38 7.32 3.23
N GLY A 646 4.03 6.32 3.86
CA GLY A 646 4.92 5.44 3.10
C GLY A 646 5.93 4.63 3.90
N LYS A 647 5.68 4.38 5.18
CA LYS A 647 6.47 3.49 6.02
C LYS A 647 5.70 2.22 6.32
N TYR A 648 6.41 1.09 6.45
CA TYR A 648 5.78 -0.21 6.60
C TYR A 648 6.32 -1.06 7.75
N SER A 649 7.49 -0.73 8.32
CA SER A 649 8.08 -1.47 9.43
C SER A 649 7.76 -0.78 10.75
N PHE A 650 7.09 -1.52 11.62
CA PHE A 650 6.70 -1.06 12.95
C PHE A 650 7.03 -2.11 14.00
N ALA A 651 7.34 -1.65 15.20
CA ALA A 651 7.47 -2.51 16.34
C ALA A 651 6.76 -1.87 17.54
N VAL A 652 6.08 -2.68 18.33
CA VAL A 652 5.51 -2.25 19.61
C VAL A 652 6.12 -3.08 20.71
N ARG A 653 6.70 -2.44 21.70
CA ARG A 653 7.24 -3.11 22.88
C ARG A 653 6.39 -2.76 24.09
N ALA A 654 5.87 -3.78 24.75
CA ALA A 654 5.24 -3.58 26.06
C ALA A 654 6.25 -2.95 27.04
N GLY A 655 5.76 -2.15 27.95
CA GLY A 655 6.57 -1.72 29.08
C GLY A 655 7.13 -2.92 29.84
N GLY A 656 8.36 -2.80 30.38
CA GLY A 656 9.00 -3.91 31.10
C GLY A 656 8.21 -4.34 32.35
N ALA A 657 8.60 -5.43 32.96
CA ALA A 657 7.95 -6.00 34.16
C ALA A 657 8.00 -5.10 35.42
N GLY A 658 8.50 -3.87 35.32
CA GLY A 658 8.46 -2.84 36.35
C GLY A 658 7.12 -2.10 36.33
N GLN A 659 6.56 -1.81 37.48
CA GLN A 659 5.21 -1.23 37.68
C GLN A 659 4.94 0.12 36.99
N ASN A 660 5.85 0.68 36.18
CA ASN A 660 5.75 2.02 35.57
C ASN A 660 6.21 2.12 34.11
N GLU A 661 6.58 1.05 33.44
CA GLU A 661 6.98 1.13 32.04
C GLU A 661 5.76 1.08 31.11
N ARG A 662 5.66 2.02 30.22
CA ARG A 662 4.58 2.19 29.23
C ARG A 662 4.92 1.58 27.88
N PRO A 663 3.94 1.19 27.05
CA PRO A 663 4.22 0.71 25.71
C PRO A 663 4.91 1.79 24.86
N VAL A 664 5.84 1.34 24.03
CA VAL A 664 6.55 2.18 23.07
C VAL A 664 6.19 1.70 21.66
N LEU A 665 5.60 2.60 20.89
CA LEU A 665 5.39 2.44 19.45
C LEU A 665 6.62 2.99 18.72
N ALA A 666 7.22 2.17 17.86
CA ALA A 666 8.36 2.55 17.04
C ALA A 666 8.09 2.27 15.55
N MET A 667 8.31 3.29 14.74
CA MET A 667 8.31 3.19 13.28
C MET A 667 9.74 3.20 12.77
N THR A 668 10.17 2.17 12.03
CA THR A 668 11.47 2.17 11.37
C THR A 668 11.39 3.05 10.13
N ALA A 669 11.96 4.25 10.24
CA ALA A 669 11.85 5.30 9.24
C ALA A 669 12.83 5.12 8.08
N VAL A 670 14.04 4.65 8.38
CA VAL A 670 15.13 4.39 7.42
C VAL A 670 15.90 3.17 7.90
N ARG A 671 16.34 2.33 6.97
CA ARG A 671 17.24 1.21 7.22
C ARG A 671 18.30 1.13 6.13
N SER A 672 19.57 1.00 6.50
CA SER A 672 20.72 1.16 5.59
C SER A 672 21.62 -0.07 5.54
N PRO A 673 21.12 -1.25 5.10
CA PRO A 673 21.98 -2.38 4.73
C PRO A 673 22.72 -2.09 3.41
N ALA A 674 23.64 -2.95 3.02
CA ALA A 674 24.14 -2.97 1.66
C ALA A 674 23.07 -3.51 0.70
N TYR A 675 23.04 -3.03 -0.56
CA TYR A 675 22.10 -3.54 -1.56
C TYR A 675 22.31 -5.01 -1.88
N ALA A 676 21.23 -5.76 -1.95
CA ALA A 676 21.18 -7.17 -2.32
C ALA A 676 22.23 -8.05 -1.59
N TRP A 677 22.62 -7.63 -0.41
CA TRP A 677 23.60 -8.36 0.36
C TRP A 677 22.94 -9.53 1.08
N HIS A 678 23.35 -10.73 0.72
CA HIS A 678 22.92 -11.99 1.28
C HIS A 678 24.16 -12.85 1.57
N ASP A 679 24.87 -12.50 2.64
CA ASP A 679 26.08 -13.23 3.07
C ASP A 679 25.98 -13.46 4.58
N PRO A 680 26.13 -14.69 5.08
CA PRO A 680 26.08 -14.98 6.51
C PRO A 680 27.22 -14.35 7.32
N ARG A 681 28.30 -13.88 6.67
CA ARG A 681 29.35 -13.09 7.32
C ARG A 681 28.94 -11.63 7.44
N LEU A 682 29.37 -10.98 8.52
CA LEU A 682 29.19 -9.54 8.69
C LEU A 682 30.15 -8.77 7.76
N LEU A 683 29.68 -7.64 7.22
CA LEU A 683 30.54 -6.70 6.51
C LEU A 683 31.48 -6.01 7.49
N SER A 684 32.78 -5.92 7.11
CA SER A 684 33.74 -5.15 7.88
C SER A 684 33.65 -3.65 7.55
N GLU A 685 34.05 -2.80 8.51
CA GLU A 685 34.19 -1.38 8.27
C GLU A 685 35.17 -1.06 7.11
N GLU A 686 36.15 -1.92 6.87
CA GLU A 686 37.10 -1.77 5.79
C GLU A 686 36.46 -2.01 4.42
N GLU A 687 35.59 -3.01 4.26
CA GLU A 687 34.82 -3.27 3.04
C GLU A 687 33.89 -2.11 2.72
N LEU A 688 33.19 -1.59 3.74
CA LEU A 688 32.33 -0.40 3.59
C LEU A 688 33.14 0.85 3.21
N ARG A 689 34.32 1.09 3.83
CA ARG A 689 35.17 2.22 3.48
C ARG A 689 35.79 2.13 2.09
N ARG A 690 35.98 0.94 1.56
CA ARG A 690 36.46 0.73 0.18
C ARG A 690 35.38 1.01 -0.87
N GLY A 691 34.12 1.19 -0.45
CA GLY A 691 32.98 1.43 -1.35
C GLY A 691 32.66 0.22 -2.23
N GLU A 692 32.89 -1.00 -1.71
CA GLU A 692 32.59 -2.25 -2.44
C GLU A 692 31.09 -2.51 -2.52
N TYR A 693 30.29 -1.82 -1.69
CA TYR A 693 28.84 -1.97 -1.63
C TYR A 693 28.14 -0.60 -1.65
N ASP A 694 27.08 -0.51 -2.43
CA ASP A 694 26.12 0.59 -2.34
C ASP A 694 25.23 0.39 -1.12
N ILE A 695 24.90 1.48 -0.41
CA ILE A 695 24.10 1.48 0.81
C ILE A 695 22.68 1.93 0.53
N VAL A 696 21.71 1.13 1.00
CA VAL A 696 20.28 1.41 0.86
C VAL A 696 19.92 2.69 1.63
N ASP A 697 18.97 3.45 1.10
CA ASP A 697 18.40 4.67 1.70
C ASP A 697 19.38 5.80 2.03
N ALA A 698 20.64 5.75 1.55
CA ALA A 698 21.59 6.86 1.70
C ALA A 698 21.03 8.14 1.03
N GLY A 699 21.30 9.30 1.65
CA GLY A 699 20.90 10.62 1.14
C GLY A 699 19.56 11.13 1.65
N LEU A 700 18.82 11.84 0.79
CA LEU A 700 17.63 12.59 1.19
C LEU A 700 16.38 11.71 1.22
N GLN A 701 15.76 11.59 2.39
CA GLN A 701 14.48 10.93 2.60
C GLN A 701 13.42 11.92 3.07
N THR A 702 12.17 11.76 2.66
CA THR A 702 11.04 12.57 3.14
C THR A 702 9.81 11.73 3.37
N PHE A 703 9.10 11.98 4.46
CA PHE A 703 7.79 11.36 4.74
C PHE A 703 7.01 12.23 5.72
N THR A 704 5.74 11.94 5.85
CA THR A 704 4.87 12.52 6.87
C THR A 704 4.32 11.41 7.74
N TYR A 705 4.38 11.60 9.04
CA TYR A 705 3.58 10.82 9.97
C TYR A 705 2.67 11.76 10.76
N SER A 706 1.60 11.22 11.32
CA SER A 706 0.66 12.00 12.11
C SER A 706 0.34 11.28 13.40
N LEU A 707 0.15 12.03 14.48
CA LEU A 707 -0.22 11.53 15.78
C LEU A 707 -1.68 11.92 16.07
N VAL A 708 -2.53 10.93 16.33
CA VAL A 708 -3.96 11.10 16.62
C VAL A 708 -4.20 10.67 18.06
N PRO A 709 -4.24 11.61 19.02
CA PRO A 709 -4.65 11.30 20.37
C PRO A 709 -6.16 11.06 20.40
N HIS A 710 -6.62 10.06 21.14
CA HIS A 710 -8.05 9.81 21.26
C HIS A 710 -8.45 9.22 22.62
N GLY A 711 -9.73 9.36 22.96
CA GLY A 711 -10.31 8.78 24.15
C GLY A 711 -11.19 7.60 23.79
N GLY A 712 -10.77 6.37 24.05
CA GLY A 712 -11.56 5.19 23.73
C GLY A 712 -11.01 4.35 22.60
N ASP A 713 -11.91 3.81 21.79
CA ASP A 713 -11.56 2.92 20.67
C ASP A 713 -11.20 3.75 19.41
N TRP A 714 -10.11 3.42 18.71
CA TRP A 714 -9.67 4.04 17.45
C TRP A 714 -10.77 4.05 16.37
N ARG A 715 -11.69 3.07 16.41
CA ARG A 715 -12.82 2.96 15.48
C ARG A 715 -13.76 4.15 15.56
N GLU A 716 -13.98 4.66 16.76
CA GLU A 716 -14.91 5.79 17.02
C GLU A 716 -14.29 7.14 16.69
N HIS A 717 -12.96 7.21 16.64
CA HIS A 717 -12.20 8.46 16.41
C HIS A 717 -11.73 8.64 14.96
N GLY A 718 -12.21 7.81 14.03
CA GLY A 718 -12.02 8.00 12.60
C GLY A 718 -10.58 7.79 12.11
N VAL A 719 -9.75 7.01 12.82
CA VAL A 719 -8.34 6.76 12.49
C VAL A 719 -8.17 6.30 11.05
N VAL A 720 -8.97 5.34 10.58
CA VAL A 720 -8.92 4.84 9.20
C VAL A 720 -9.16 5.96 8.18
N ARG A 721 -10.17 6.82 8.40
CA ARG A 721 -10.47 7.94 7.51
C ARG A 721 -9.35 8.99 7.52
N ALA A 722 -8.79 9.26 8.68
CA ALA A 722 -7.66 10.19 8.82
C ALA A 722 -6.41 9.68 8.09
N ALA A 723 -6.12 8.36 8.16
CA ALA A 723 -5.03 7.74 7.43
C ALA A 723 -5.23 7.81 5.91
N GLN A 724 -6.45 7.59 5.43
CA GLN A 724 -6.76 7.76 4.00
C GLN A 724 -6.67 9.22 3.54
N GLN A 725 -7.10 10.18 4.35
CA GLN A 725 -6.95 11.60 4.05
C GLN A 725 -5.49 12.05 4.00
N LEU A 726 -4.61 11.45 4.80
CA LEU A 726 -3.17 11.70 4.74
C LEU A 726 -2.56 11.20 3.42
N ASN A 727 -3.05 10.08 2.89
CA ASN A 727 -2.52 9.44 1.68
C ASN A 727 -3.20 9.91 0.37
N ALA A 728 -4.40 10.48 0.45
CA ALA A 728 -5.16 11.02 -0.70
C ALA A 728 -5.77 12.38 -0.37
N GLU A 729 -4.98 13.41 -0.52
CA GLU A 729 -5.39 14.78 -0.22
C GLU A 729 -6.39 15.32 -1.25
N PRO A 730 -7.31 16.23 -0.85
CA PRO A 730 -8.15 16.98 -1.76
C PRO A 730 -7.34 17.76 -2.80
N THR A 731 -7.88 17.85 -4.02
CA THR A 731 -7.25 18.60 -5.11
C THR A 731 -7.81 20.02 -5.17
N VAL A 732 -6.93 21.01 -5.28
CA VAL A 732 -7.29 22.43 -5.38
C VAL A 732 -7.02 22.94 -6.78
N LEU A 733 -8.02 23.61 -7.38
CA LEU A 733 -7.96 24.22 -8.68
C LEU A 733 -8.30 25.72 -8.57
N VAL A 734 -7.46 26.57 -9.11
CA VAL A 734 -7.81 27.98 -9.38
C VAL A 734 -8.39 28.06 -10.77
N ASP A 735 -9.60 28.59 -10.89
CA ASP A 735 -10.38 28.55 -12.13
C ASP A 735 -10.70 29.97 -12.65
N SER A 736 -11.49 30.04 -13.68
CA SER A 736 -11.97 31.25 -14.37
C SER A 736 -13.50 31.30 -14.42
N PHE A 737 -14.07 32.38 -14.96
CA PHE A 737 -15.50 32.52 -15.15
C PHE A 737 -15.98 31.77 -16.39
N HIS A 738 -17.04 31.01 -16.25
CA HIS A 738 -17.69 30.28 -17.34
C HIS A 738 -19.10 29.84 -16.93
N PRO A 739 -20.01 29.66 -17.90
CA PRO A 739 -21.31 29.06 -17.64
C PRO A 739 -21.17 27.56 -17.37
N GLY A 740 -22.10 27.00 -16.63
CA GLY A 740 -22.16 25.57 -16.32
C GLY A 740 -23.57 25.09 -15.98
N LYS A 741 -23.69 23.82 -15.61
CA LYS A 741 -24.94 23.18 -15.20
C LYS A 741 -24.96 22.82 -13.72
N LEU A 742 -23.80 22.80 -13.10
CA LEU A 742 -23.63 22.43 -11.69
C LEU A 742 -23.57 23.70 -10.84
N GLY A 743 -24.08 23.60 -9.61
CA GLY A 743 -23.96 24.67 -8.61
C GLY A 743 -22.55 24.76 -8.00
N TRP A 744 -22.37 25.66 -7.04
CA TRP A 744 -21.08 25.93 -6.41
C TRP A 744 -20.62 24.85 -5.41
N SER A 745 -21.47 23.89 -5.12
CA SER A 745 -21.16 22.74 -4.26
C SER A 745 -21.93 21.54 -4.75
N GLY A 746 -21.31 20.35 -4.72
CA GLY A 746 -21.94 19.13 -5.18
C GLY A 746 -21.23 17.87 -4.71
N SER A 747 -21.99 16.76 -4.66
CA SER A 747 -21.49 15.43 -4.33
C SER A 747 -21.91 14.45 -5.42
N PHE A 748 -20.99 13.61 -5.86
CA PHE A 748 -21.24 12.58 -6.86
C PHE A 748 -21.40 11.18 -6.26
N GLY A 749 -20.93 11.00 -5.03
CA GLY A 749 -21.04 9.73 -4.31
C GLY A 749 -20.78 9.90 -2.81
N SER A 750 -21.47 9.14 -1.99
CA SER A 750 -21.25 9.13 -0.54
C SER A 750 -21.58 7.79 0.07
N ILE A 751 -20.96 7.49 1.21
CA ILE A 751 -21.30 6.35 2.06
C ILE A 751 -21.75 6.85 3.43
N THR A 752 -22.89 6.36 3.90
CA THR A 752 -23.43 6.65 5.24
C THR A 752 -23.40 5.37 6.07
N GLY A 753 -23.03 5.51 7.34
CA GLY A 753 -22.73 4.40 8.24
C GLY A 753 -21.27 4.42 8.68
N GLN A 754 -20.91 3.52 9.56
CA GLN A 754 -19.55 3.41 10.11
C GLN A 754 -18.89 2.11 9.68
N GLY A 755 -17.56 2.04 9.76
CA GLY A 755 -16.78 0.85 9.57
C GLY A 755 -16.62 0.38 8.11
N VAL A 756 -17.06 1.15 7.12
CA VAL A 756 -16.89 0.78 5.70
C VAL A 756 -16.24 1.93 4.93
N VAL A 757 -15.31 1.58 4.09
CA VAL A 757 -14.61 2.50 3.18
C VAL A 757 -14.83 2.08 1.74
N VAL A 758 -15.08 3.05 0.87
CA VAL A 758 -15.08 2.88 -0.58
C VAL A 758 -13.65 3.08 -1.09
N SER A 759 -12.98 1.99 -1.47
CA SER A 759 -11.63 2.03 -2.04
C SER A 759 -11.67 2.43 -3.52
N VAL A 760 -12.60 1.87 -4.29
CA VAL A 760 -12.68 2.06 -5.74
C VAL A 760 -14.04 2.57 -6.19
N LEU A 761 -14.02 3.48 -7.15
CA LEU A 761 -15.13 3.80 -8.03
C LEU A 761 -14.54 3.93 -9.43
N LYS A 762 -14.90 3.01 -10.33
CA LYS A 762 -14.31 2.88 -11.68
C LYS A 762 -15.32 2.40 -12.72
N ALA A 763 -14.95 2.47 -13.99
CA ALA A 763 -15.66 1.78 -15.06
C ALA A 763 -15.46 0.25 -14.96
N HIS A 764 -16.41 -0.53 -15.48
CA HIS A 764 -16.30 -1.98 -15.57
C HIS A 764 -15.25 -2.39 -16.62
N GLU A 765 -14.55 -3.52 -16.40
CA GLU A 765 -13.51 -3.99 -17.34
C GLU A 765 -14.08 -4.53 -18.67
N ASP A 766 -15.30 -5.02 -18.68
CA ASP A 766 -15.93 -5.47 -19.93
C ASP A 766 -16.45 -4.28 -20.74
N GLY A 767 -16.06 -4.20 -22.01
CA GLY A 767 -16.38 -3.10 -22.92
C GLY A 767 -17.88 -2.82 -23.06
N ASP A 768 -18.71 -3.84 -23.01
CA ASP A 768 -20.17 -3.72 -23.09
C ASP A 768 -20.81 -3.01 -21.88
N ARG A 769 -20.09 -2.95 -20.76
CA ARG A 769 -20.52 -2.28 -19.52
C ARG A 769 -19.67 -1.05 -19.20
N ALA A 770 -18.68 -0.75 -20.04
CA ALA A 770 -17.75 0.35 -19.83
C ALA A 770 -18.25 1.69 -20.40
N ALA A 771 -19.40 1.71 -21.08
CA ALA A 771 -19.92 2.96 -21.63
C ALA A 771 -20.21 3.95 -20.49
N PRO A 772 -19.73 5.19 -20.60
CA PRO A 772 -19.97 6.21 -19.59
C PRO A 772 -21.46 6.39 -19.32
N GLY A 773 -21.88 6.25 -18.10
CA GLY A 773 -23.26 6.44 -17.69
C GLY A 773 -24.15 5.19 -17.63
N ASP A 774 -23.68 4.03 -18.09
CA ASP A 774 -24.43 2.78 -17.96
C ASP A 774 -24.34 2.20 -16.54
N GLY A 775 -23.27 2.48 -15.85
CA GLY A 775 -23.05 2.07 -14.46
C GLY A 775 -21.60 2.25 -14.03
N VAL A 776 -21.33 1.93 -12.78
CA VAL A 776 -19.98 1.99 -12.19
C VAL A 776 -19.71 0.75 -11.33
N VAL A 777 -18.45 0.36 -11.27
CA VAL A 777 -17.95 -0.61 -10.29
C VAL A 777 -17.56 0.13 -9.02
N VAL A 778 -18.07 -0.35 -7.89
CA VAL A 778 -17.68 0.12 -6.55
C VAL A 778 -17.10 -1.05 -5.78
N ARG A 779 -15.87 -0.87 -5.26
CA ARG A 779 -15.29 -1.79 -4.28
C ARG A 779 -15.21 -1.09 -2.94
N ALA A 780 -15.67 -1.79 -1.90
CA ALA A 780 -15.67 -1.30 -0.54
C ALA A 780 -15.32 -2.44 0.41
N TYR A 781 -14.79 -2.12 1.58
CA TYR A 781 -14.43 -3.11 2.59
C TYR A 781 -14.78 -2.63 4.00
N GLU A 782 -15.04 -3.58 4.87
CA GLU A 782 -15.31 -3.34 6.28
C GLU A 782 -13.98 -3.23 7.04
N THR A 783 -13.83 -2.20 7.88
CA THR A 783 -12.56 -1.81 8.49
C THR A 783 -12.48 -1.99 10.00
N PHE A 784 -13.58 -2.32 10.68
CA PHE A 784 -13.67 -2.41 12.14
C PHE A 784 -13.58 -3.84 12.68
N GLY A 785 -13.56 -4.85 11.79
CA GLY A 785 -13.67 -6.26 12.18
C GLY A 785 -15.06 -6.62 12.72
N ARG A 786 -16.12 -5.92 12.31
CA ARG A 786 -17.49 -6.06 12.82
C ARG A 786 -18.50 -6.09 11.67
N ARG A 787 -19.67 -6.64 11.91
CA ARG A 787 -20.77 -6.53 10.93
C ARG A 787 -21.18 -5.08 10.75
N ALA A 788 -21.27 -4.64 9.50
CA ALA A 788 -21.69 -3.29 9.15
C ALA A 788 -22.86 -3.27 8.15
N SER A 789 -23.69 -2.24 8.26
CA SER A 789 -24.73 -1.95 7.27
C SER A 789 -24.62 -0.48 6.88
N VAL A 790 -24.44 -0.21 5.59
CA VAL A 790 -24.19 1.13 5.06
C VAL A 790 -25.10 1.41 3.89
N THR A 791 -25.31 2.69 3.61
CA THR A 791 -25.99 3.14 2.40
C THR A 791 -24.99 3.89 1.51
N LEU A 792 -24.76 3.35 0.33
CA LEU A 792 -24.03 4.00 -0.75
C LEU A 792 -25.03 4.83 -1.57
N ARG A 793 -24.81 6.14 -1.64
CA ARG A 793 -25.55 7.06 -2.50
C ARG A 793 -24.67 7.49 -3.64
N LEU A 794 -25.20 7.38 -4.86
CA LEU A 794 -24.54 7.77 -6.10
C LEU A 794 -25.45 8.74 -6.87
N PRO A 795 -25.51 10.05 -6.49
CA PRO A 795 -26.25 11.06 -7.25
C PRO A 795 -25.86 11.10 -8.73
N LEU A 796 -24.60 10.76 -9.01
CA LEU A 796 -24.05 10.56 -10.36
C LEU A 796 -24.93 9.68 -11.27
N LEU A 797 -25.58 8.65 -10.70
CA LEU A 797 -26.42 7.68 -11.41
C LEU A 797 -27.89 7.74 -10.98
N ASP A 798 -28.25 8.64 -10.05
CA ASP A 798 -29.55 8.69 -9.36
C ASP A 798 -29.87 7.35 -8.64
N ARG A 799 -28.86 6.81 -7.89
CA ARG A 799 -28.96 5.51 -7.21
C ARG A 799 -28.66 5.61 -5.72
N GLU A 800 -29.39 4.79 -4.96
CA GLU A 800 -29.11 4.50 -3.56
C GLU A 800 -29.08 2.97 -3.35
N VAL A 801 -27.99 2.47 -2.73
CA VAL A 801 -27.73 1.04 -2.57
C VAL A 801 -27.45 0.75 -1.10
N ARG A 802 -28.19 -0.18 -0.51
CA ARG A 802 -27.89 -0.69 0.84
C ARG A 802 -26.96 -1.89 0.76
N LEU A 803 -25.83 -1.82 1.44
CA LEU A 803 -24.83 -2.88 1.50
C LEU A 803 -24.66 -3.36 2.94
N ARG A 804 -24.53 -4.68 3.10
CA ARG A 804 -24.24 -5.33 4.39
C ARG A 804 -22.91 -6.03 4.28
N PHE A 805 -22.08 -5.92 5.31
CA PHE A 805 -20.74 -6.50 5.36
C PHE A 805 -20.64 -7.40 6.59
N GLY A 806 -19.95 -8.53 6.43
CA GLY A 806 -19.32 -9.28 7.53
C GLY A 806 -18.06 -8.58 8.04
N PRO A 807 -17.43 -9.07 9.12
CA PRO A 807 -16.16 -8.57 9.62
C PRO A 807 -15.07 -8.64 8.53
N ASN A 808 -14.35 -7.55 8.30
CA ASN A 808 -13.28 -7.42 7.30
C ASN A 808 -13.67 -7.88 5.87
N GLU A 809 -14.97 -7.88 5.54
CA GLU A 809 -15.44 -8.35 4.23
C GLU A 809 -15.17 -7.31 3.14
N ILE A 810 -14.64 -7.76 2.01
CA ILE A 810 -14.47 -7.00 0.77
C ILE A 810 -15.67 -7.28 -0.14
N LYS A 811 -16.30 -6.24 -0.68
CA LYS A 811 -17.36 -6.36 -1.68
C LYS A 811 -17.05 -5.55 -2.92
N THR A 812 -17.21 -6.18 -4.08
CA THR A 812 -17.26 -5.52 -5.38
C THR A 812 -18.69 -5.57 -5.90
N VAL A 813 -19.25 -4.44 -6.30
CA VAL A 813 -20.58 -4.35 -6.85
C VAL A 813 -20.57 -3.51 -8.12
N PHE A 814 -21.28 -3.96 -9.14
CA PHE A 814 -21.64 -3.13 -10.29
C PHE A 814 -22.99 -2.46 -9.99
N VAL A 815 -23.01 -1.16 -10.04
CA VAL A 815 -24.22 -0.33 -9.85
C VAL A 815 -24.63 0.22 -11.22
N PRO A 816 -25.58 -0.40 -11.92
CA PRO A 816 -26.06 0.12 -13.19
C PRO A 816 -26.94 1.35 -12.97
N ARG A 817 -27.04 2.22 -13.98
CA ARG A 817 -27.97 3.35 -13.97
C ARG A 817 -29.42 2.86 -13.90
N VAL A 818 -29.73 1.77 -14.61
CA VAL A 818 -31.06 1.13 -14.64
C VAL A 818 -30.90 -0.37 -14.41
N GLY A 819 -31.74 -0.96 -13.57
CA GLY A 819 -31.71 -2.38 -13.23
C GLY A 819 -31.15 -2.68 -11.85
N ASP A 820 -30.93 -3.96 -11.54
CA ASP A 820 -30.47 -4.41 -10.24
C ASP A 820 -28.99 -4.28 -10.06
N VAL A 821 -28.57 -4.03 -8.82
CA VAL A 821 -27.16 -4.03 -8.42
C VAL A 821 -26.65 -5.47 -8.46
N GLN A 822 -25.49 -5.67 -9.08
CA GLN A 822 -24.86 -6.98 -9.24
C GLN A 822 -23.65 -7.07 -8.32
N GLN A 823 -23.57 -8.11 -7.49
CA GLN A 823 -22.35 -8.42 -6.77
C GLN A 823 -21.39 -9.10 -7.75
N LEU A 824 -20.13 -8.68 -7.71
CA LEU A 824 -19.05 -9.23 -8.52
C LEU A 824 -17.96 -9.82 -7.63
N ASP A 825 -17.15 -10.70 -8.20
CA ASP A 825 -15.89 -11.11 -7.61
C ASP A 825 -14.76 -10.06 -7.85
N LEU A 826 -13.53 -10.33 -7.42
CA LEU A 826 -12.42 -9.37 -7.60
C LEU A 826 -11.99 -9.19 -9.06
N ILE A 827 -12.30 -10.17 -9.92
CA ILE A 827 -11.99 -10.12 -11.35
C ILE A 827 -13.19 -9.59 -12.18
N GLU A 828 -14.18 -9.04 -11.49
CA GLU A 828 -15.39 -8.39 -12.04
C GLU A 828 -16.28 -9.32 -12.84
N TRP A 829 -16.40 -10.59 -12.44
CA TRP A 829 -17.38 -11.53 -12.94
C TRP A 829 -18.45 -11.86 -11.88
N ASP A 830 -19.56 -12.42 -12.32
CA ASP A 830 -20.59 -12.95 -11.40
C ASP A 830 -19.99 -14.13 -10.61
N PRO A 831 -19.89 -14.06 -9.28
CA PRO A 831 -19.26 -15.11 -8.49
C PRO A 831 -20.03 -16.44 -8.52
N GLY A 832 -21.34 -16.42 -8.82
CA GLY A 832 -22.18 -17.61 -8.95
C GLY A 832 -22.17 -18.22 -10.34
N ALA A 833 -21.62 -17.52 -11.34
CA ALA A 833 -21.58 -18.01 -12.72
C ALA A 833 -20.30 -18.83 -13.00
N PRO A 834 -20.35 -19.82 -13.90
CA PRO A 834 -19.14 -20.44 -14.40
C PRO A 834 -18.24 -19.41 -15.09
N VAL A 835 -16.96 -19.78 -15.31
CA VAL A 835 -16.04 -18.95 -16.10
C VAL A 835 -16.69 -18.63 -17.44
N PRO A 836 -16.77 -17.35 -17.84
CA PRO A 836 -17.40 -16.98 -19.11
C PRO A 836 -16.77 -17.71 -20.31
N PRO A 837 -17.51 -17.93 -21.42
CA PRO A 837 -16.89 -18.41 -22.63
C PRO A 837 -15.87 -17.40 -23.17
N VAL A 838 -14.80 -17.89 -23.79
CA VAL A 838 -13.76 -17.03 -24.38
C VAL A 838 -14.43 -16.10 -25.41
N PRO A 839 -14.22 -14.79 -25.37
CA PRO A 839 -14.70 -13.90 -26.41
C PRO A 839 -14.17 -14.35 -27.77
N THR A 840 -15.06 -14.45 -28.78
CA THR A 840 -14.62 -14.75 -30.15
C THR A 840 -13.69 -13.60 -30.58
N PRO A 841 -12.49 -13.87 -31.12
CA PRO A 841 -11.62 -12.81 -31.59
C PRO A 841 -12.38 -11.94 -32.59
N VAL A 842 -12.50 -10.65 -32.28
CA VAL A 842 -12.95 -9.69 -33.29
C VAL A 842 -11.83 -9.65 -34.32
N SER A 843 -12.09 -10.14 -35.54
CA SER A 843 -11.14 -10.00 -36.64
C SER A 843 -10.74 -8.52 -36.73
N PRO A 844 -9.44 -8.19 -36.82
CA PRO A 844 -9.06 -6.80 -37.02
C PRO A 844 -9.77 -6.34 -38.31
N ALA A 845 -10.54 -5.25 -38.18
CA ALA A 845 -11.14 -4.60 -39.33
C ALA A 845 -9.98 -4.26 -40.28
N THR A 846 -10.00 -4.88 -41.47
CA THR A 846 -9.06 -4.53 -42.53
C THR A 846 -9.51 -3.16 -43.04
N ASP A 847 -9.01 -2.11 -42.36
CA ASP A 847 -9.06 -0.78 -42.96
C ASP A 847 -8.09 -0.75 -44.13
N ARG A 848 -8.66 -0.70 -45.31
CA ARG A 848 -7.98 -0.33 -46.56
C ARG A 848 -7.81 1.18 -46.64
#